data_d7bc570e4610ee1d8d722c971c0eed4d
#
_entry.id   d7bc570e4610ee1d8d722c971c0eed4d
#
_cell.length_a   1.000
_cell.length_b   1.000
_cell.length_c   1.000
_cell.angle_alpha   90.00
_cell.angle_beta   90.00
_cell.angle_gamma   90.00
#
_symmetry.space_group_name_H-M   'P 1'
#
loop_
_entity.id
_entity.type
_entity.pdbx_description
1 polymer ?
#
loop_
_entity_poly.entity_id
_entity_poly.type
_entity_poly.pdbx_seq_one_letter_code
_entity_poly.pdbx_strand_id
1 'polypeptide(L)'
;MKKLKFNVTGMSCAACQAHVEKAVSKVNGVMDVNVNLLANKMTVDLDEDVTNAQAVINAVESAGYGANEIGDKENKTASPVAAAQDESKKMKKRLWWSVGFLIPLFYICMGHMANIPIPPIFTGHKNMMIYALTQLLFTVPIIAINFHYFSNGFKNLIHRSPNMDSLIALGAAASFIYSVYGTYRMAYFMGRGDLGSAHEYMMNLYYESCGMILTLITVGKYLEARSKGKTADAVNKLVSLAPKTAVIIRDSEEVEVPAENVMVGDVFLLKAGWSVPCDGVLIDGNCTVDQSALTGESIPVDKAVGDRVMSASVSAGGFAKVRCEKQAKDSTLSQIIALVEDASASKAPVARLADKISAVFVPIVITIALISLVVWLLLGYSFAFALNMAISVLVISCPCSLGLATPTAIMVGTGKAAQFGILIKSAESLETAHSIDTVVLDKTGTCTEGKPELISAQAFGDFDVSELKKLCGSAESGSSHPLAKAVTGHCKTNGIELSPAESYTETAGGGISAVVEGRNVLIGNKRLMDNSGVDVSAAEKTAHAHADNGEIPLYVAIDNKFAGILFIADKIKETSAEAIEGFKKAGIETVMLTGDNEKTARAIQKKLGISQVRSQLMPEDKATIIKELQEQGKKVAMIGDGINDAPALTTADVGIAIGAGQDIAIESADIVLMKSDLNDAVTAVKLSRSVMKNIKENLFWALIYNSLGIPLAAGVFYGLLGWKLNPMFGAAAMSLSSVCVVTNALRLNLFKSSRENKAAKAEINTKTEDGKMKKVMKIDGMMCSHCTGTVTKVLNAIDGVTADVSLEDKCAYITLDKNVADEVLSKAVTDAGYKVKGIK
;
A
#
# COMPACT_ATOMS: atom_id res chain seq x y z
N MET A 1 -11.09 22.25 17.25
CA MET A 1 -11.25 21.43 16.04
C MET A 1 -11.40 19.97 16.44
N LYS A 2 -12.38 19.29 15.88
CA LYS A 2 -12.61 17.87 16.17
C LYS A 2 -12.78 17.08 14.89
N LYS A 3 -12.13 15.94 14.79
CA LYS A 3 -12.24 15.01 13.67
C LYS A 3 -13.30 13.96 13.99
N LEU A 4 -14.43 14.01 13.29
CA LEU A 4 -15.53 13.06 13.45
C LEU A 4 -15.57 12.07 12.29
N LYS A 5 -15.90 10.81 12.61
CA LYS A 5 -16.07 9.74 11.63
C LYS A 5 -17.55 9.31 11.56
N PHE A 6 -18.08 9.20 10.34
CA PHE A 6 -19.46 8.79 10.08
C PHE A 6 -19.49 7.56 9.18
N ASN A 7 -20.48 6.71 9.39
CA ASN A 7 -20.83 5.66 8.45
C ASN A 7 -21.91 6.20 7.49
N VAL A 8 -21.64 6.19 6.18
CA VAL A 8 -22.54 6.74 5.16
C VAL A 8 -23.15 5.61 4.34
N THR A 9 -24.49 5.57 4.27
CA THR A 9 -25.22 4.53 3.55
C THR A 9 -25.89 5.08 2.30
N GLY A 10 -26.08 4.24 1.28
CA GLY A 10 -26.75 4.61 0.01
C GLY A 10 -25.81 5.12 -1.09
N MET A 11 -24.50 5.21 -0.85
CA MET A 11 -23.54 5.53 -1.90
C MET A 11 -23.28 4.29 -2.77
N SER A 12 -23.36 4.47 -4.10
CA SER A 12 -23.14 3.37 -5.06
C SER A 12 -22.04 3.66 -6.09
N CYS A 13 -21.59 4.91 -6.21
CA CYS A 13 -20.58 5.33 -7.20
C CYS A 13 -19.87 6.63 -6.80
N ALA A 14 -18.81 6.97 -7.53
CA ALA A 14 -18.02 8.20 -7.31
C ALA A 14 -18.86 9.50 -7.38
N ALA A 15 -19.88 9.55 -8.23
CA ALA A 15 -20.78 10.70 -8.27
C ALA A 15 -21.58 10.88 -6.97
N CYS A 16 -22.01 9.78 -6.32
CA CYS A 16 -22.65 9.80 -5.01
C CYS A 16 -21.70 10.37 -3.94
N GLN A 17 -20.45 9.87 -3.94
CA GLN A 17 -19.40 10.33 -3.05
C GLN A 17 -19.16 11.85 -3.18
N ALA A 18 -18.95 12.33 -4.40
CA ALA A 18 -18.75 13.77 -4.68
C ALA A 18 -19.96 14.62 -4.27
N HIS A 19 -21.18 14.06 -4.37
CA HIS A 19 -22.38 14.76 -3.96
C HIS A 19 -22.52 14.89 -2.44
N VAL A 20 -22.23 13.83 -1.69
CA VAL A 20 -22.18 13.86 -0.22
C VAL A 20 -21.13 14.88 0.25
N GLU A 21 -19.91 14.81 -0.32
CA GLU A 21 -18.82 15.71 0.01
C GLU A 21 -19.20 17.18 -0.23
N LYS A 22 -19.79 17.48 -1.39
CA LYS A 22 -20.28 18.82 -1.72
C LYS A 22 -21.43 19.30 -0.81
N ALA A 23 -22.28 18.39 -0.33
CA ALA A 23 -23.37 18.75 0.56
C ALA A 23 -22.85 19.08 1.97
N VAL A 24 -21.93 18.29 2.50
CA VAL A 24 -21.34 18.47 3.82
C VAL A 24 -20.36 19.66 3.85
N SER A 25 -19.59 19.89 2.79
CA SER A 25 -18.67 21.05 2.70
C SER A 25 -19.38 22.41 2.70
N LYS A 26 -20.69 22.45 2.49
CA LYS A 26 -21.50 23.67 2.58
C LYS A 26 -21.99 23.97 3.99
N VAL A 27 -21.82 23.06 4.94
CA VAL A 27 -22.22 23.25 6.32
C VAL A 27 -21.24 24.23 6.98
N ASN A 28 -21.77 25.29 7.58
CA ASN A 28 -20.96 26.30 8.26
C ASN A 28 -20.19 25.63 9.41
N GLY A 29 -18.86 25.87 9.52
CA GLY A 29 -18.01 25.28 10.52
C GLY A 29 -17.35 23.94 10.12
N VAL A 30 -17.63 23.43 8.92
CA VAL A 30 -16.92 22.30 8.34
C VAL A 30 -15.70 22.81 7.55
N MET A 31 -14.52 22.33 7.91
CA MET A 31 -13.25 22.74 7.30
C MET A 31 -12.79 21.79 6.21
N ASP A 32 -12.84 20.49 6.47
CA ASP A 32 -12.51 19.47 5.48
C ASP A 32 -13.47 18.28 5.57
N VAL A 33 -13.74 17.68 4.42
CA VAL A 33 -14.63 16.53 4.27
C VAL A 33 -13.97 15.51 3.36
N ASN A 34 -13.73 14.34 3.89
CA ASN A 34 -13.24 13.22 3.12
C ASN A 34 -14.25 12.06 3.16
N VAL A 35 -14.82 11.74 2.01
CA VAL A 35 -15.78 10.63 1.87
C VAL A 35 -15.11 9.47 1.17
N ASN A 36 -15.17 8.27 1.77
CA ASN A 36 -14.63 7.04 1.21
C ASN A 36 -15.76 6.11 0.79
N LEU A 37 -15.93 5.95 -0.52
CA LEU A 37 -16.93 5.07 -1.12
C LEU A 37 -16.65 3.58 -0.82
N LEU A 38 -15.38 3.15 -0.75
CA LEU A 38 -15.04 1.74 -0.53
C LEU A 38 -15.34 1.29 0.89
N ALA A 39 -15.04 2.17 1.86
CA ALA A 39 -15.28 1.91 3.27
C ALA A 39 -16.69 2.30 3.73
N ASN A 40 -17.48 2.99 2.89
CA ASN A 40 -18.74 3.63 3.26
C ASN A 40 -18.60 4.55 4.49
N LYS A 41 -17.44 5.21 4.63
CA LYS A 41 -17.11 6.10 5.74
C LYS A 41 -16.90 7.53 5.24
N MET A 42 -17.18 8.47 6.12
CA MET A 42 -16.87 9.89 5.92
C MET A 42 -16.15 10.41 7.14
N THR A 43 -15.10 11.16 6.92
CA THR A 43 -14.36 11.87 7.95
C THR A 43 -14.58 13.36 7.74
N VAL A 44 -14.92 14.09 8.79
CA VAL A 44 -15.21 15.52 8.74
C VAL A 44 -14.41 16.21 9.83
N ASP A 45 -13.64 17.20 9.44
CA ASP A 45 -12.95 18.10 10.35
C ASP A 45 -13.87 19.32 10.57
N LEU A 46 -14.36 19.48 11.82
CA LEU A 46 -15.30 20.52 12.14
C LEU A 46 -14.87 21.37 13.34
N ASP A 47 -15.39 22.58 13.37
CA ASP A 47 -15.29 23.49 14.49
C ASP A 47 -16.53 23.29 15.40
N GLU A 48 -16.32 22.73 16.61
CA GLU A 48 -17.40 22.43 17.55
C GLU A 48 -18.11 23.68 18.08
N ASP A 49 -17.45 24.85 18.02
CA ASP A 49 -18.04 26.12 18.44
C ASP A 49 -19.08 26.64 17.42
N VAL A 50 -19.03 26.16 16.18
CA VAL A 50 -19.87 26.61 15.06
C VAL A 50 -20.91 25.56 14.64
N THR A 51 -20.57 24.27 14.70
CA THR A 51 -21.42 23.18 14.17
C THR A 51 -21.28 21.89 15.01
N ASN A 52 -22.20 20.96 14.80
CA ASN A 52 -22.22 19.69 15.50
C ASN A 52 -22.44 18.51 14.53
N ALA A 53 -22.25 17.28 15.05
CA ALA A 53 -22.43 16.05 14.28
C ALA A 53 -23.83 15.94 13.64
N GLN A 54 -24.88 16.45 14.32
CA GLN A 54 -26.26 16.36 13.81
C GLN A 54 -26.45 17.24 12.56
N ALA A 55 -25.81 18.41 12.46
CA ALA A 55 -25.87 19.26 11.28
C ALA A 55 -25.25 18.57 10.05
N VAL A 56 -24.15 17.83 10.27
CA VAL A 56 -23.49 17.00 9.23
C VAL A 56 -24.43 15.88 8.78
N ILE A 57 -25.05 15.15 9.73
CA ILE A 57 -26.01 14.07 9.42
C ILE A 57 -27.19 14.63 8.60
N ASN A 58 -27.76 15.74 9.02
CA ASN A 58 -28.90 16.38 8.31
C ASN A 58 -28.51 16.82 6.88
N ALA A 59 -27.26 17.29 6.67
CA ALA A 59 -26.77 17.64 5.34
C ALA A 59 -26.66 16.40 4.41
N VAL A 60 -26.19 15.27 4.95
CA VAL A 60 -26.11 14.00 4.21
C VAL A 60 -27.50 13.47 3.89
N GLU A 61 -28.43 13.54 4.85
CA GLU A 61 -29.83 13.10 4.64
C GLU A 61 -30.55 13.98 3.62
N SER A 62 -30.35 15.30 3.67
CA SER A 62 -30.88 16.24 2.69
C SER A 62 -30.33 16.00 1.28
N ALA A 63 -29.12 15.46 1.18
CA ALA A 63 -28.53 15.03 -0.09
C ALA A 63 -29.06 13.67 -0.57
N GLY A 64 -29.92 13.00 0.22
CA GLY A 64 -30.56 11.75 -0.16
C GLY A 64 -29.85 10.47 0.31
N TYR A 65 -28.85 10.58 1.19
CA TYR A 65 -28.07 9.48 1.75
C TYR A 65 -28.32 9.34 3.26
N GLY A 66 -27.93 8.22 3.87
CA GLY A 66 -28.00 8.06 5.32
C GLY A 66 -26.62 8.29 5.95
N ALA A 67 -26.55 8.87 7.15
CA ALA A 67 -25.33 8.98 7.91
C ALA A 67 -25.56 8.70 9.40
N ASN A 68 -24.58 8.00 10.02
CA ASN A 68 -24.56 7.78 11.46
C ASN A 68 -23.14 8.07 11.97
N GLU A 69 -23.02 8.75 13.10
CA GLU A 69 -21.74 8.99 13.75
C GLU A 69 -21.18 7.67 14.31
N ILE A 70 -19.88 7.44 14.12
CA ILE A 70 -19.18 6.29 14.68
C ILE A 70 -18.61 6.72 16.03
N GLY A 71 -19.27 6.34 17.14
CA GLY A 71 -18.79 6.58 18.50
C GLY A 71 -17.63 5.64 18.87
N ASP A 72 -16.77 6.08 19.80
CA ASP A 72 -15.60 5.31 20.28
C ASP A 72 -15.94 3.91 20.83
N LYS A 73 -17.17 3.65 21.18
CA LYS A 73 -17.65 2.36 21.72
C LYS A 73 -18.09 1.35 20.66
N GLU A 74 -18.33 1.76 19.41
CA GLU A 74 -18.84 0.90 18.32
C GLU A 74 -17.76 0.38 17.37
N ASN A 75 -16.49 0.54 17.67
CA ASN A 75 -15.39 -0.03 16.91
C ASN A 75 -15.37 -1.58 16.85
N LYS A 76 -16.38 -2.25 17.43
CA LYS A 76 -16.54 -3.72 17.43
C LYS A 76 -17.37 -4.29 16.28
N THR A 77 -17.98 -3.48 15.43
CA THR A 77 -18.86 -3.99 14.35
C THR A 77 -18.15 -3.98 13.00
N ALA A 78 -17.78 -5.17 12.58
CA ALA A 78 -17.43 -5.61 11.22
C ALA A 78 -16.30 -4.80 10.54
N SER A 79 -15.14 -5.42 10.43
CA SER A 79 -14.07 -4.92 9.56
C SER A 79 -14.66 -4.56 8.17
N PRO A 80 -14.10 -3.57 7.46
CA PRO A 80 -14.54 -3.19 6.10
C PRO A 80 -14.67 -4.39 5.15
N VAL A 81 -13.89 -5.43 5.43
CA VAL A 81 -13.89 -6.70 4.71
C VAL A 81 -15.09 -7.57 5.02
N ALA A 82 -15.51 -7.65 6.28
CA ALA A 82 -16.72 -8.40 6.65
C ALA A 82 -17.96 -7.75 6.01
N ALA A 83 -18.03 -6.42 5.97
CA ALA A 83 -19.07 -5.68 5.27
C ALA A 83 -19.06 -5.95 3.76
N ALA A 84 -17.90 -5.92 3.10
CA ALA A 84 -17.74 -6.21 1.68
C ALA A 84 -18.09 -7.69 1.35
N GLN A 85 -17.76 -8.62 2.23
CA GLN A 85 -18.14 -10.03 2.06
C GLN A 85 -19.64 -10.26 2.20
N ASP A 86 -20.31 -9.59 3.14
CA ASP A 86 -21.75 -9.68 3.32
C ASP A 86 -22.50 -9.05 2.14
N GLU A 87 -22.04 -7.90 1.65
CA GLU A 87 -22.56 -7.27 0.43
C GLU A 87 -22.40 -8.18 -0.79
N SER A 88 -21.24 -8.82 -0.95
CA SER A 88 -20.98 -9.78 -2.02
C SER A 88 -21.93 -10.99 -1.94
N LYS A 89 -22.22 -11.51 -0.74
CA LYS A 89 -23.19 -12.61 -0.54
C LYS A 89 -24.62 -12.20 -0.92
N LYS A 90 -25.06 -11.01 -0.51
CA LYS A 90 -26.36 -10.44 -0.86
C LYS A 90 -26.50 -10.26 -2.37
N MET A 91 -25.48 -9.69 -3.02
CA MET A 91 -25.45 -9.52 -4.47
C MET A 91 -25.44 -10.86 -5.22
N LYS A 92 -24.70 -11.86 -4.73
CA LYS A 92 -24.69 -13.22 -5.31
C LYS A 92 -26.09 -13.81 -5.31
N LYS A 93 -26.85 -13.69 -4.21
CA LYS A 93 -28.23 -14.18 -4.12
C LYS A 93 -29.13 -13.48 -5.14
N ARG A 94 -29.07 -12.15 -5.24
CA ARG A 94 -29.83 -11.37 -6.22
C ARG A 94 -29.49 -11.79 -7.66
N LEU A 95 -28.21 -11.97 -7.94
CA LEU A 95 -27.73 -12.38 -9.26
C LEU A 95 -28.30 -13.74 -9.68
N TRP A 96 -28.22 -14.75 -8.82
CA TRP A 96 -28.75 -16.09 -9.14
C TRP A 96 -30.25 -16.08 -9.44
N TRP A 97 -31.03 -15.33 -8.66
CA TRP A 97 -32.46 -15.18 -8.93
C TRP A 97 -32.73 -14.42 -10.25
N SER A 98 -32.01 -13.33 -10.50
CA SER A 98 -32.14 -12.59 -11.77
C SER A 98 -31.77 -13.45 -12.97
N VAL A 99 -30.70 -14.22 -12.91
CA VAL A 99 -30.27 -15.14 -13.98
C VAL A 99 -31.30 -16.27 -14.18
N GLY A 100 -31.87 -16.80 -13.08
CA GLY A 100 -32.91 -17.84 -13.14
C GLY A 100 -34.12 -17.41 -13.94
N PHE A 101 -34.55 -16.13 -13.83
CA PHE A 101 -35.65 -15.58 -14.64
C PHE A 101 -35.20 -15.09 -16.01
N LEU A 102 -33.98 -14.67 -16.15
CA LEU A 102 -33.43 -14.18 -17.42
C LEU A 102 -33.21 -15.28 -18.45
N ILE A 103 -32.75 -16.47 -18.05
CA ILE A 103 -32.49 -17.59 -18.98
C ILE A 103 -33.74 -17.98 -19.78
N PRO A 104 -34.92 -18.27 -19.16
CA PRO A 104 -36.12 -18.55 -19.92
C PRO A 104 -36.62 -17.36 -20.75
N LEU A 105 -36.47 -16.12 -20.24
CA LEU A 105 -36.81 -14.92 -21.00
C LEU A 105 -35.95 -14.83 -22.28
N PHE A 106 -34.63 -15.00 -22.14
CA PHE A 106 -33.69 -14.95 -23.25
C PHE A 106 -33.90 -16.07 -24.26
N TYR A 107 -34.23 -17.28 -23.75
CA TYR A 107 -34.55 -18.41 -24.60
C TYR A 107 -35.76 -18.15 -25.51
N ILE A 108 -36.82 -17.57 -24.95
CA ILE A 108 -38.05 -17.26 -25.71
C ILE A 108 -37.79 -16.15 -26.75
N CYS A 109 -37.00 -15.12 -26.40
CA CYS A 109 -36.75 -13.97 -27.26
C CYS A 109 -35.73 -14.25 -28.36
N MET A 110 -34.61 -14.92 -28.02
CA MET A 110 -33.43 -15.05 -28.88
C MET A 110 -33.15 -16.49 -29.33
N GLY A 111 -33.92 -17.50 -28.87
CA GLY A 111 -33.70 -18.91 -29.20
C GLY A 111 -33.75 -19.19 -30.70
N HIS A 112 -34.61 -18.50 -31.45
CA HIS A 112 -34.70 -18.64 -32.89
C HIS A 112 -33.42 -18.20 -33.63
N MET A 113 -32.69 -17.20 -33.11
CA MET A 113 -31.42 -16.76 -33.70
C MET A 113 -30.30 -17.80 -33.52
N ALA A 114 -30.40 -18.61 -32.45
CA ALA A 114 -29.43 -19.68 -32.16
C ALA A 114 -29.87 -21.04 -32.74
N ASN A 115 -30.90 -21.09 -33.59
CA ASN A 115 -31.52 -22.31 -34.11
C ASN A 115 -31.98 -23.32 -33.03
N ILE A 116 -32.32 -22.80 -31.84
CA ILE A 116 -32.87 -23.63 -30.76
C ILE A 116 -34.37 -23.72 -30.94
N PRO A 117 -34.98 -24.94 -30.88
CA PRO A 117 -36.41 -25.12 -31.09
C PRO A 117 -37.19 -24.38 -29.99
N ILE A 118 -38.07 -23.46 -30.41
CA ILE A 118 -39.01 -22.75 -29.51
C ILE A 118 -40.34 -23.46 -29.51
N PRO A 119 -40.98 -23.70 -28.36
CA PRO A 119 -42.29 -24.33 -28.28
C PRO A 119 -43.32 -23.61 -29.19
N PRO A 120 -44.18 -24.34 -29.95
CA PRO A 120 -45.12 -23.74 -30.89
C PRO A 120 -46.09 -22.72 -30.26
N ILE A 121 -46.32 -22.81 -28.95
CA ILE A 121 -47.15 -21.89 -28.18
C ILE A 121 -46.60 -20.44 -28.18
N PHE A 122 -45.33 -20.25 -28.45
CA PHE A 122 -44.68 -18.91 -28.51
C PHE A 122 -44.42 -18.44 -29.95
N THR A 123 -44.82 -19.24 -30.95
CA THR A 123 -44.59 -18.95 -32.37
C THR A 123 -45.91 -18.76 -33.10
N GLY A 124 -45.87 -18.02 -34.23
CA GLY A 124 -47.00 -17.78 -35.11
C GLY A 124 -47.89 -16.59 -34.69
N HIS A 125 -48.62 -16.06 -35.67
CA HIS A 125 -49.38 -14.81 -35.52
C HIS A 125 -50.51 -14.88 -34.49
N LYS A 126 -51.02 -16.06 -34.19
CA LYS A 126 -52.13 -16.26 -33.21
C LYS A 126 -51.63 -16.20 -31.75
N ASN A 127 -50.35 -16.46 -31.56
CA ASN A 127 -49.73 -16.61 -30.22
C ASN A 127 -48.96 -15.38 -29.76
N MET A 128 -48.96 -14.29 -30.54
CA MET A 128 -48.20 -13.06 -30.25
C MET A 128 -48.48 -12.51 -28.83
N MET A 129 -49.72 -12.57 -28.37
CA MET A 129 -50.09 -12.11 -27.02
C MET A 129 -49.50 -13.00 -25.93
N ILE A 130 -49.49 -14.33 -26.12
CA ILE A 130 -48.90 -15.28 -25.18
C ILE A 130 -47.38 -14.99 -25.10
N TYR A 131 -46.73 -14.78 -26.24
CA TYR A 131 -45.31 -14.39 -26.30
C TYR A 131 -45.01 -13.14 -25.48
N ALA A 132 -45.79 -12.05 -25.66
CA ALA A 132 -45.57 -10.79 -24.95
C ALA A 132 -45.86 -10.89 -23.45
N LEU A 133 -46.95 -11.57 -23.06
CA LEU A 133 -47.33 -11.76 -21.66
C LEU A 133 -46.30 -12.66 -20.92
N THR A 134 -45.74 -13.64 -21.60
CA THR A 134 -44.75 -14.52 -21.02
C THR A 134 -43.44 -13.73 -20.76
N GLN A 135 -43.02 -12.87 -21.68
CA GLN A 135 -41.90 -11.96 -21.48
C GLN A 135 -42.12 -11.04 -20.27
N LEU A 136 -43.32 -10.43 -20.17
CA LEU A 136 -43.70 -9.60 -19.04
C LEU A 136 -43.63 -10.38 -17.72
N LEU A 137 -44.15 -11.62 -17.70
CA LEU A 137 -44.16 -12.49 -16.52
C LEU A 137 -42.76 -12.79 -15.99
N PHE A 138 -41.75 -12.97 -16.86
CA PHE A 138 -40.37 -13.20 -16.47
C PHE A 138 -39.62 -11.88 -16.15
N THR A 139 -39.98 -10.77 -16.76
CA THR A 139 -39.33 -9.47 -16.54
C THR A 139 -39.71 -8.82 -15.21
N VAL A 140 -40.99 -8.93 -14.77
CA VAL A 140 -41.47 -8.36 -13.51
C VAL A 140 -40.70 -8.85 -12.28
N PRO A 141 -40.42 -10.16 -12.10
CA PRO A 141 -39.57 -10.63 -11.01
C PRO A 141 -38.15 -10.05 -11.05
N ILE A 142 -37.55 -9.92 -12.23
CA ILE A 142 -36.20 -9.31 -12.38
C ILE A 142 -36.25 -7.87 -11.90
N ILE A 143 -37.27 -7.09 -12.27
CA ILE A 143 -37.46 -5.71 -11.79
C ILE A 143 -37.63 -5.69 -10.27
N ALA A 144 -38.46 -6.57 -9.70
CA ALA A 144 -38.73 -6.64 -8.26
C ALA A 144 -37.47 -6.94 -7.45
N ILE A 145 -36.65 -7.91 -7.89
CA ILE A 145 -35.34 -8.26 -7.28
C ILE A 145 -34.38 -7.07 -7.31
N ASN A 146 -34.40 -6.29 -8.40
CA ASN A 146 -33.49 -5.17 -8.66
C ASN A 146 -34.14 -3.80 -8.48
N PHE A 147 -35.25 -3.71 -7.75
CA PHE A 147 -36.04 -2.47 -7.59
C PHE A 147 -35.24 -1.30 -7.00
N HIS A 148 -34.22 -1.61 -6.23
CA HIS A 148 -33.34 -0.61 -5.63
C HIS A 148 -32.66 0.31 -6.68
N TYR A 149 -32.38 -0.17 -7.92
CA TYR A 149 -31.87 0.69 -8.99
C TYR A 149 -32.87 1.78 -9.39
N PHE A 150 -34.15 1.43 -9.44
CA PHE A 150 -35.20 2.41 -9.75
C PHE A 150 -35.40 3.39 -8.60
N SER A 151 -35.52 2.88 -7.36
CA SER A 151 -35.70 3.71 -6.17
C SER A 151 -34.57 4.72 -6.01
N ASN A 152 -33.33 4.28 -6.03
CA ASN A 152 -32.16 5.15 -5.88
C ASN A 152 -31.96 6.06 -7.10
N GLY A 153 -32.14 5.51 -8.31
CA GLY A 153 -31.95 6.24 -9.55
C GLY A 153 -32.90 7.41 -9.70
N PHE A 154 -34.20 7.20 -9.49
CA PHE A 154 -35.19 8.28 -9.56
C PHE A 154 -35.09 9.25 -8.39
N LYS A 155 -34.80 8.78 -7.17
CA LYS A 155 -34.55 9.63 -6.02
C LYS A 155 -33.42 10.64 -6.31
N ASN A 156 -32.27 10.15 -6.80
CA ASN A 156 -31.13 11.00 -7.11
C ASN A 156 -31.41 11.95 -8.30
N LEU A 157 -32.21 11.53 -9.27
CA LEU A 157 -32.62 12.38 -10.39
C LEU A 157 -33.46 13.58 -9.90
N ILE A 158 -34.42 13.31 -8.98
CA ILE A 158 -35.28 14.35 -8.37
C ILE A 158 -34.42 15.34 -7.55
N HIS A 159 -33.41 14.87 -6.83
CA HIS A 159 -32.47 15.70 -6.06
C HIS A 159 -31.40 16.40 -6.93
N ARG A 160 -31.53 16.38 -8.27
CA ARG A 160 -30.60 16.98 -9.23
C ARG A 160 -29.15 16.51 -9.09
N SER A 161 -28.97 15.31 -8.63
CA SER A 161 -27.68 14.62 -8.51
C SER A 161 -27.70 13.26 -9.23
N PRO A 162 -27.96 13.25 -10.55
CA PRO A 162 -28.06 12.00 -11.28
C PRO A 162 -26.75 11.21 -11.18
N ASN A 163 -26.89 9.92 -10.94
CA ASN A 163 -25.81 8.97 -10.78
C ASN A 163 -25.96 7.78 -11.74
N MET A 164 -25.12 6.77 -11.57
CA MET A 164 -25.17 5.54 -12.33
C MET A 164 -26.55 4.85 -12.26
N ASP A 165 -27.16 4.77 -11.05
CA ASP A 165 -28.47 4.15 -10.87
C ASP A 165 -29.56 4.92 -11.64
N SER A 166 -29.38 6.24 -11.83
CA SER A 166 -30.28 7.07 -12.64
C SER A 166 -30.26 6.69 -14.12
N LEU A 167 -29.06 6.38 -14.69
CA LEU A 167 -28.95 5.94 -16.09
C LEU A 167 -29.61 4.58 -16.27
N ILE A 168 -29.38 3.66 -15.33
CA ILE A 168 -29.97 2.33 -15.33
C ILE A 168 -31.51 2.40 -15.22
N ALA A 169 -31.98 3.21 -14.26
CA ALA A 169 -33.41 3.39 -14.05
C ALA A 169 -34.12 3.96 -15.27
N LEU A 170 -33.53 4.99 -15.91
CA LEU A 170 -34.09 5.60 -17.14
C LEU A 170 -34.12 4.59 -18.30
N GLY A 171 -33.00 3.88 -18.55
CA GLY A 171 -32.91 2.90 -19.64
C GLY A 171 -33.84 1.72 -19.45
N ALA A 172 -33.85 1.10 -18.26
CA ALA A 172 -34.71 -0.04 -17.95
C ALA A 172 -36.20 0.35 -17.88
N ALA A 173 -36.53 1.51 -17.28
CA ALA A 173 -37.93 1.99 -17.25
C ALA A 173 -38.44 2.31 -18.63
N ALA A 174 -37.67 2.99 -19.49
CA ALA A 174 -38.04 3.29 -20.86
C ALA A 174 -38.29 2.02 -21.66
N SER A 175 -37.42 1.02 -21.55
CA SER A 175 -37.60 -0.30 -22.19
C SER A 175 -38.89 -1.00 -21.72
N PHE A 176 -39.14 -1.01 -20.41
CA PHE A 176 -40.29 -1.66 -19.82
C PHE A 176 -41.60 -0.93 -20.18
N ILE A 177 -41.67 0.39 -20.02
CA ILE A 177 -42.89 1.18 -20.30
C ILE A 177 -43.24 1.11 -21.79
N TYR A 178 -42.24 1.21 -22.68
CA TYR A 178 -42.48 1.05 -24.12
C TYR A 178 -43.00 -0.34 -24.45
N SER A 179 -42.43 -1.41 -23.83
CA SER A 179 -42.92 -2.78 -24.10
C SER A 179 -44.36 -3.02 -23.60
N VAL A 180 -44.73 -2.44 -22.47
CA VAL A 180 -46.13 -2.47 -21.99
C VAL A 180 -47.02 -1.75 -23.00
N TYR A 181 -46.66 -0.54 -23.44
CA TYR A 181 -47.37 0.19 -24.49
C TYR A 181 -47.50 -0.65 -25.78
N GLY A 182 -46.37 -1.25 -26.23
CA GLY A 182 -46.36 -2.14 -27.41
C GLY A 182 -47.30 -3.33 -27.27
N THR A 183 -47.34 -3.93 -26.10
CA THR A 183 -48.26 -5.05 -25.78
C THR A 183 -49.76 -4.63 -25.90
N TYR A 184 -50.10 -3.44 -25.36
CA TYR A 184 -51.45 -2.88 -25.52
C TYR A 184 -51.80 -2.59 -26.99
N ARG A 185 -50.86 -1.99 -27.75
CA ARG A 185 -51.08 -1.70 -29.18
C ARG A 185 -51.20 -2.98 -30.00
N MET A 186 -50.40 -3.99 -29.70
CA MET A 186 -50.48 -5.30 -30.32
C MET A 186 -51.85 -5.95 -30.06
N ALA A 187 -52.35 -5.94 -28.82
CA ALA A 187 -53.68 -6.45 -28.47
C ALA A 187 -54.76 -5.72 -29.26
N TYR A 188 -54.68 -4.40 -29.37
CA TYR A 188 -55.63 -3.58 -30.13
C TYR A 188 -55.68 -3.95 -31.64
N PHE A 189 -54.51 -4.14 -32.28
CA PHE A 189 -54.48 -4.54 -33.71
C PHE A 189 -54.91 -5.98 -33.92
N MET A 190 -54.56 -6.92 -32.98
CA MET A 190 -55.06 -8.30 -33.02
C MET A 190 -56.60 -8.34 -32.91
N GLY A 191 -57.21 -7.53 -32.05
CA GLY A 191 -58.67 -7.44 -31.93
C GLY A 191 -59.36 -6.90 -33.17
N ARG A 192 -58.64 -6.18 -34.06
CA ARG A 192 -59.12 -5.71 -35.36
C ARG A 192 -58.79 -6.63 -36.54
N GLY A 193 -58.07 -7.71 -36.29
CA GLY A 193 -57.62 -8.62 -37.34
C GLY A 193 -56.41 -8.13 -38.16
N ASP A 194 -55.82 -7.01 -37.79
CA ASP A 194 -54.60 -6.49 -38.42
C ASP A 194 -53.37 -7.16 -37.80
N LEU A 195 -53.05 -8.36 -38.29
CA LEU A 195 -51.93 -9.17 -37.82
C LEU A 195 -50.57 -8.60 -38.24
N GLY A 196 -50.53 -7.81 -39.33
CA GLY A 196 -49.29 -7.14 -39.79
C GLY A 196 -48.77 -6.08 -38.78
N SER A 197 -49.65 -5.12 -38.46
CA SER A 197 -49.32 -4.11 -37.46
C SER A 197 -49.09 -4.72 -36.10
N ALA A 198 -49.83 -5.76 -35.71
CA ALA A 198 -49.58 -6.49 -34.47
C ALA A 198 -48.18 -7.12 -34.41
N HIS A 199 -47.73 -7.73 -35.54
CA HIS A 199 -46.41 -8.32 -35.65
C HIS A 199 -45.28 -7.28 -35.55
N GLU A 200 -45.47 -6.12 -36.13
CA GLU A 200 -44.51 -5.00 -36.02
C GLU A 200 -44.28 -4.59 -34.55
N TYR A 201 -45.35 -4.45 -33.77
CA TYR A 201 -45.23 -4.17 -32.32
C TYR A 201 -44.57 -5.31 -31.56
N MET A 202 -44.85 -6.59 -31.88
CA MET A 202 -44.24 -7.77 -31.32
C MET A 202 -42.71 -7.76 -31.50
N MET A 203 -42.22 -7.41 -32.69
CA MET A 203 -40.81 -7.35 -33.02
C MET A 203 -40.04 -6.20 -32.33
N ASN A 204 -40.77 -5.20 -31.84
CA ASN A 204 -40.22 -4.04 -31.16
C ASN A 204 -40.45 -4.04 -29.64
N LEU A 205 -40.75 -5.18 -29.03
CA LEU A 205 -40.77 -5.32 -27.57
C LEU A 205 -39.35 -5.34 -27.02
N TYR A 206 -39.12 -4.72 -25.87
CA TYR A 206 -37.81 -4.60 -25.19
C TYR A 206 -37.85 -5.15 -23.75
N TYR A 207 -38.74 -6.10 -23.43
CA TYR A 207 -38.79 -6.74 -22.10
C TYR A 207 -37.49 -7.45 -21.78
N GLU A 208 -36.92 -8.17 -22.75
CA GLU A 208 -35.65 -8.85 -22.63
C GLU A 208 -34.51 -7.86 -22.38
N SER A 209 -34.54 -6.71 -23.06
CA SER A 209 -33.53 -5.65 -22.88
C SER A 209 -33.57 -5.09 -21.47
N CYS A 210 -34.76 -4.82 -20.90
CA CYS A 210 -34.92 -4.44 -19.51
C CYS A 210 -34.32 -5.48 -18.56
N GLY A 211 -34.68 -6.77 -18.73
CA GLY A 211 -34.19 -7.88 -17.91
C GLY A 211 -32.68 -8.06 -18.02
N MET A 212 -32.14 -7.96 -19.23
CA MET A 212 -30.70 -8.04 -19.50
C MET A 212 -29.91 -6.89 -18.88
N ILE A 213 -30.35 -5.64 -19.04
CA ILE A 213 -29.71 -4.46 -18.45
C ILE A 213 -29.58 -4.66 -16.94
N LEU A 214 -30.69 -4.95 -16.25
CA LEU A 214 -30.69 -5.13 -14.79
C LEU A 214 -29.83 -6.30 -14.35
N THR A 215 -29.85 -7.42 -15.05
CA THR A 215 -29.08 -8.61 -14.69
C THR A 215 -27.58 -8.42 -14.96
N LEU A 216 -27.19 -7.93 -16.15
CA LEU A 216 -25.77 -7.70 -16.48
C LEU A 216 -25.13 -6.65 -15.58
N ILE A 217 -25.85 -5.60 -15.21
CA ILE A 217 -25.38 -4.63 -14.24
C ILE A 217 -25.19 -5.28 -12.86
N THR A 218 -26.10 -6.16 -12.46
CA THR A 218 -25.97 -6.92 -11.21
C THR A 218 -24.76 -7.87 -11.27
N VAL A 219 -24.44 -8.49 -12.43
CA VAL A 219 -23.17 -9.22 -12.66
C VAL A 219 -21.98 -8.30 -12.42
N GLY A 220 -21.98 -7.14 -13.07
CA GLY A 220 -20.89 -6.15 -12.92
C GLY A 220 -20.68 -5.75 -11.47
N LYS A 221 -21.76 -5.42 -10.75
CA LYS A 221 -21.73 -5.07 -9.32
C LYS A 221 -21.28 -6.22 -8.42
N TYR A 222 -21.67 -7.45 -8.71
CA TYR A 222 -21.19 -8.62 -7.99
C TYR A 222 -19.68 -8.84 -8.19
N LEU A 223 -19.20 -8.73 -9.43
CA LEU A 223 -17.77 -8.85 -9.74
C LEU A 223 -16.97 -7.71 -9.08
N GLU A 224 -17.52 -6.50 -9.06
CA GLU A 224 -16.95 -5.35 -8.35
C GLU A 224 -16.84 -5.63 -6.84
N ALA A 225 -17.91 -6.05 -6.18
CA ALA A 225 -17.92 -6.35 -4.74
C ALA A 225 -16.95 -7.50 -4.39
N ARG A 226 -16.89 -8.53 -5.22
CA ARG A 226 -15.95 -9.64 -5.05
C ARG A 226 -14.50 -9.19 -5.20
N SER A 227 -14.23 -8.29 -6.12
CA SER A 227 -12.90 -7.76 -6.40
C SER A 227 -12.42 -6.82 -5.29
N LYS A 228 -13.32 -5.96 -4.77
CA LYS A 228 -13.05 -5.14 -3.58
C LYS A 228 -12.63 -6.00 -2.37
N GLY A 229 -13.28 -7.14 -2.16
CA GLY A 229 -12.89 -8.09 -1.11
C GLY A 229 -11.44 -8.59 -1.27
N LYS A 230 -11.01 -8.90 -2.50
CA LYS A 230 -9.63 -9.34 -2.78
C LYS A 230 -8.58 -8.24 -2.62
N THR A 231 -8.93 -6.98 -2.87
CA THR A 231 -7.98 -5.86 -2.67
C THR A 231 -7.74 -5.58 -1.19
N ALA A 232 -8.69 -5.90 -0.33
CA ALA A 232 -8.55 -5.79 1.12
C ALA A 232 -7.77 -6.96 1.77
N ASP A 233 -7.41 -8.01 1.02
CA ASP A 233 -6.69 -9.17 1.55
C ASP A 233 -5.32 -8.82 2.15
N ALA A 234 -4.66 -7.77 1.68
CA ALA A 234 -3.38 -7.32 2.23
C ALA A 234 -3.54 -6.81 3.68
N VAL A 235 -4.57 -6.01 3.94
CA VAL A 235 -4.88 -5.52 5.30
C VAL A 235 -5.33 -6.69 6.20
N ASN A 236 -6.14 -7.60 5.65
CA ASN A 236 -6.57 -8.79 6.39
C ASN A 236 -5.43 -9.69 6.84
N LYS A 237 -4.41 -9.83 6.00
CA LYS A 237 -3.22 -10.58 6.38
C LYS A 237 -2.53 -9.95 7.59
N LEU A 238 -2.41 -8.62 7.64
CA LEU A 238 -1.87 -7.93 8.81
C LEU A 238 -2.74 -8.15 10.05
N VAL A 239 -4.05 -7.98 9.93
CA VAL A 239 -5.00 -8.22 11.04
C VAL A 239 -4.92 -9.68 11.54
N SER A 240 -4.72 -10.64 10.65
CA SER A 240 -4.63 -12.06 11.01
C SER A 240 -3.34 -12.44 11.74
N LEU A 241 -2.34 -11.57 11.78
CA LEU A 241 -1.10 -11.79 12.54
C LEU A 241 -1.29 -11.61 14.05
N ALA A 242 -2.29 -10.82 14.45
CA ALA A 242 -2.58 -10.60 15.87
C ALA A 242 -3.02 -11.90 16.55
N PRO A 243 -2.39 -12.34 17.66
CA PRO A 243 -2.85 -13.49 18.40
C PRO A 243 -4.19 -13.18 19.08
N LYS A 244 -5.03 -14.20 19.22
CA LYS A 244 -6.35 -14.05 19.84
C LYS A 244 -6.29 -14.13 21.35
N THR A 245 -5.34 -14.89 21.88
CA THR A 245 -5.16 -15.12 23.31
C THR A 245 -3.72 -14.87 23.75
N ALA A 246 -3.53 -14.60 25.02
CA ALA A 246 -2.24 -14.43 25.68
C ALA A 246 -2.24 -15.18 27.00
N VAL A 247 -1.12 -15.70 27.44
CA VAL A 247 -0.95 -16.27 28.77
C VAL A 247 -0.23 -15.25 29.64
N ILE A 248 -0.91 -14.75 30.63
CA ILE A 248 -0.37 -13.77 31.61
C ILE A 248 -0.13 -14.40 32.98
N ILE A 249 0.78 -13.82 33.74
CA ILE A 249 1.03 -14.21 35.13
C ILE A 249 0.22 -13.29 36.04
N ARG A 250 -0.74 -13.84 36.80
CA ARG A 250 -1.46 -13.16 37.88
C ARG A 250 -1.37 -13.99 39.14
N ASP A 251 -1.01 -13.37 40.24
CA ASP A 251 -0.89 -14.03 41.56
C ASP A 251 0.00 -15.30 41.52
N SER A 252 1.06 -15.28 40.68
CA SER A 252 1.98 -16.40 40.41
C SER A 252 1.38 -17.58 39.62
N GLU A 253 0.18 -17.46 39.09
CA GLU A 253 -0.46 -18.48 38.25
C GLU A 253 -0.48 -18.04 36.76
N GLU A 254 -0.32 -19.02 35.83
CA GLU A 254 -0.49 -18.80 34.41
C GLU A 254 -1.99 -18.77 34.07
N VAL A 255 -2.49 -17.66 33.56
CA VAL A 255 -3.89 -17.49 33.16
C VAL A 255 -3.97 -17.13 31.67
N GLU A 256 -4.72 -17.90 30.92
CA GLU A 256 -5.02 -17.57 29.51
C GLU A 256 -6.15 -16.54 29.45
N VAL A 257 -5.88 -15.41 28.77
CA VAL A 257 -6.84 -14.32 28.59
C VAL A 257 -6.92 -13.94 27.09
N PRO A 258 -8.02 -13.33 26.63
CA PRO A 258 -8.04 -12.68 25.32
C PRO A 258 -6.92 -11.63 25.24
N ALA A 259 -6.21 -11.56 24.12
CA ALA A 259 -5.09 -10.60 23.94
C ALA A 259 -5.52 -9.15 24.15
N GLU A 260 -6.80 -8.83 23.87
CA GLU A 260 -7.39 -7.49 24.10
C GLU A 260 -7.46 -7.11 25.58
N ASN A 261 -7.43 -8.07 26.50
CA ASN A 261 -7.58 -7.87 27.94
C ASN A 261 -6.24 -7.77 28.68
N VAL A 262 -5.12 -7.84 27.95
CA VAL A 262 -3.79 -7.60 28.52
C VAL A 262 -3.62 -6.11 28.79
N MET A 263 -3.32 -5.76 30.03
CA MET A 263 -3.16 -4.38 30.50
C MET A 263 -1.69 -3.98 30.54
N VAL A 264 -1.42 -2.67 30.49
CA VAL A 264 -0.07 -2.14 30.69
C VAL A 264 0.42 -2.53 32.10
N GLY A 265 1.62 -3.12 32.14
CA GLY A 265 2.22 -3.65 33.39
C GLY A 265 2.00 -5.14 33.62
N ASP A 266 1.01 -5.78 32.93
CA ASP A 266 0.85 -7.23 33.00
C ASP A 266 2.11 -7.93 32.43
N VAL A 267 2.45 -9.08 33.03
CA VAL A 267 3.56 -9.90 32.54
C VAL A 267 3.00 -11.08 31.75
N PHE A 268 3.32 -11.18 30.50
CA PHE A 268 2.93 -12.31 29.66
C PHE A 268 4.12 -13.24 29.36
N LEU A 269 3.79 -14.50 29.11
CA LEU A 269 4.77 -15.51 28.73
C LEU A 269 4.95 -15.58 27.22
N LEU A 270 6.18 -15.78 26.77
CA LEU A 270 6.54 -16.00 25.38
C LEU A 270 7.33 -17.30 25.27
N LYS A 271 6.72 -18.31 24.64
CA LYS A 271 7.31 -19.63 24.37
C LYS A 271 7.55 -19.80 22.88
N ALA A 272 8.42 -20.69 22.47
CA ALA A 272 8.68 -20.98 21.05
C ALA A 272 7.39 -21.30 20.27
N GLY A 273 7.20 -20.69 19.13
CA GLY A 273 6.01 -20.77 18.28
C GLY A 273 4.86 -19.86 18.69
N TRP A 274 4.97 -19.10 19.79
CA TRP A 274 3.92 -18.18 20.23
C TRP A 274 4.11 -16.79 19.61
N SER A 275 2.98 -16.14 19.28
CA SER A 275 2.97 -14.75 18.83
C SER A 275 2.88 -13.79 20.01
N VAL A 276 3.59 -12.68 19.92
CA VAL A 276 3.59 -11.59 20.91
C VAL A 276 2.23 -10.87 20.89
N PRO A 277 1.48 -10.80 22.01
CA PRO A 277 0.12 -10.26 22.05
C PRO A 277 0.06 -8.72 22.02
N CYS A 278 1.05 -8.07 22.60
CA CYS A 278 1.16 -6.61 22.72
C CYS A 278 2.63 -6.20 22.80
N ASP A 279 2.95 -4.92 22.58
CA ASP A 279 4.32 -4.44 22.68
C ASP A 279 4.78 -4.47 24.15
N GLY A 280 6.01 -4.93 24.38
CA GLY A 280 6.55 -5.05 25.71
C GLY A 280 8.06 -5.16 25.77
N VAL A 281 8.59 -5.22 27.00
CA VAL A 281 10.02 -5.37 27.31
C VAL A 281 10.29 -6.69 28.01
N LEU A 282 11.32 -7.40 27.58
CA LEU A 282 11.78 -8.59 28.27
C LEU A 282 12.27 -8.26 29.68
N ILE A 283 11.73 -8.96 30.70
CA ILE A 283 12.12 -8.81 32.07
C ILE A 283 12.85 -10.05 32.63
N ASP A 284 12.68 -11.19 32.00
CA ASP A 284 13.31 -12.45 32.41
C ASP A 284 13.45 -13.41 31.18
N GLY A 285 14.54 -14.17 31.14
CA GLY A 285 14.80 -15.10 30.06
C GLY A 285 15.44 -14.52 28.82
N ASN A 286 15.44 -15.29 27.75
CA ASN A 286 15.88 -14.87 26.42
C ASN A 286 15.03 -15.56 25.35
N CYS A 287 14.87 -14.93 24.20
CA CYS A 287 14.16 -15.53 23.07
C CYS A 287 14.68 -14.99 21.74
N THR A 288 14.57 -15.81 20.71
CA THR A 288 14.80 -15.41 19.33
C THR A 288 13.45 -15.10 18.70
N VAL A 289 13.27 -13.89 18.13
CA VAL A 289 11.96 -13.40 17.65
C VAL A 289 12.02 -13.16 16.17
N ASP A 290 11.11 -13.79 15.42
CA ASP A 290 10.86 -13.52 14.01
C ASP A 290 9.91 -12.33 13.88
N GLN A 291 10.40 -11.24 13.30
CA GLN A 291 9.68 -10.00 13.05
C GLN A 291 9.36 -9.82 11.56
N SER A 292 9.58 -10.84 10.73
CA SER A 292 9.47 -10.77 9.27
C SER A 292 8.11 -10.30 8.78
N ALA A 293 7.05 -10.66 9.49
CA ALA A 293 5.69 -10.28 9.15
C ALA A 293 5.42 -8.76 9.26
N LEU A 294 6.18 -8.05 10.11
CA LEU A 294 6.06 -6.61 10.35
C LEU A 294 7.15 -5.82 9.61
N THR A 295 8.39 -6.28 9.74
CA THR A 295 9.55 -5.59 9.18
C THR A 295 9.93 -6.09 7.77
N GLY A 296 9.51 -7.31 7.40
CA GLY A 296 9.94 -7.99 6.18
C GLY A 296 11.39 -8.49 6.23
N GLU A 297 12.02 -8.58 7.42
CA GLU A 297 13.33 -9.19 7.64
C GLU A 297 13.18 -10.67 7.91
N SER A 298 13.82 -11.50 7.09
CA SER A 298 13.70 -12.97 7.21
C SER A 298 14.59 -13.59 8.28
N ILE A 299 15.51 -12.82 8.89
CA ILE A 299 16.44 -13.31 9.91
C ILE A 299 15.84 -13.02 11.28
N PRO A 300 15.55 -14.05 12.09
CA PRO A 300 15.11 -13.85 13.46
C PRO A 300 16.17 -13.12 14.31
N VAL A 301 15.71 -12.28 15.23
CA VAL A 301 16.57 -11.44 16.10
C VAL A 301 16.57 -11.97 17.51
N ASP A 302 17.76 -12.15 18.09
CA ASP A 302 17.93 -12.53 19.48
C ASP A 302 17.59 -11.35 20.40
N LYS A 303 16.79 -11.62 21.45
CA LYS A 303 16.33 -10.66 22.44
C LYS A 303 16.75 -11.11 23.83
N ALA A 304 17.32 -10.18 24.61
CA ALA A 304 17.74 -10.35 25.97
C ALA A 304 16.92 -9.45 26.91
N VAL A 305 17.13 -9.61 28.23
CA VAL A 305 16.47 -8.77 29.23
C VAL A 305 16.76 -7.29 28.99
N GLY A 306 15.71 -6.47 28.94
CA GLY A 306 15.76 -5.04 28.60
C GLY A 306 15.40 -4.73 27.13
N ASP A 307 15.38 -5.73 26.24
CA ASP A 307 15.03 -5.53 24.84
C ASP A 307 13.51 -5.48 24.63
N ARG A 308 13.10 -4.68 23.65
CA ARG A 308 11.69 -4.56 23.23
C ARG A 308 11.30 -5.64 22.25
N VAL A 309 10.08 -6.14 22.40
CA VAL A 309 9.39 -7.01 21.45
C VAL A 309 8.11 -6.37 20.95
N MET A 310 7.83 -6.53 19.67
CA MET A 310 6.67 -5.94 18.99
C MET A 310 5.53 -6.96 18.90
N SER A 311 4.30 -6.49 19.05
CA SER A 311 3.08 -7.28 18.83
C SER A 311 3.10 -7.98 17.46
N ALA A 312 2.52 -9.17 17.38
CA ALA A 312 2.46 -10.04 16.20
C ALA A 312 3.81 -10.62 15.71
N SER A 313 4.93 -10.31 16.37
CA SER A 313 6.16 -11.07 16.16
C SER A 313 6.01 -12.50 16.70
N VAL A 314 6.73 -13.46 16.12
CA VAL A 314 6.64 -14.87 16.52
C VAL A 314 7.95 -15.29 17.19
N SER A 315 7.89 -15.89 18.38
CA SER A 315 9.08 -16.49 19.01
C SER A 315 9.53 -17.72 18.20
N ALA A 316 10.71 -17.65 17.61
CA ALA A 316 11.33 -18.79 16.91
C ALA A 316 11.99 -19.79 17.89
N GLY A 317 12.33 -19.34 19.11
CA GLY A 317 12.96 -20.17 20.13
C GLY A 317 13.12 -19.43 21.45
N GLY A 318 13.44 -20.19 22.51
CA GLY A 318 13.65 -19.67 23.85
C GLY A 318 12.36 -19.56 24.69
N PHE A 319 12.53 -19.00 25.89
CA PHE A 319 11.47 -18.69 26.84
C PHE A 319 11.73 -17.32 27.46
N ALA A 320 10.72 -16.47 27.49
CA ALA A 320 10.85 -15.15 28.05
C ALA A 320 9.59 -14.73 28.81
N LYS A 321 9.76 -13.91 29.85
CA LYS A 321 8.70 -13.12 30.47
C LYS A 321 8.80 -11.69 29.96
N VAL A 322 7.70 -11.18 29.49
CA VAL A 322 7.61 -9.86 28.87
C VAL A 322 6.60 -9.03 29.61
N ARG A 323 6.99 -7.83 30.04
CA ARG A 323 6.09 -6.83 30.63
C ARG A 323 5.46 -5.99 29.54
N CYS A 324 4.13 -5.93 29.51
CA CYS A 324 3.36 -5.14 28.56
C CYS A 324 3.62 -3.64 28.76
N GLU A 325 4.05 -2.93 27.69
CA GLU A 325 4.21 -1.46 27.66
C GLU A 325 3.04 -0.76 26.95
N LYS A 326 2.50 -1.35 25.88
CA LYS A 326 1.35 -0.82 25.15
C LYS A 326 0.28 -1.91 25.00
N GLN A 327 -0.99 -1.57 25.24
CA GLN A 327 -2.10 -2.52 25.06
C GLN A 327 -2.22 -2.95 23.59
N ALA A 328 -2.90 -4.07 23.32
CA ALA A 328 -3.11 -4.58 21.98
C ALA A 328 -3.70 -3.53 21.01
N LYS A 329 -4.63 -2.67 21.47
CA LYS A 329 -5.24 -1.59 20.69
C LYS A 329 -4.25 -0.47 20.30
N ASP A 330 -3.25 -0.23 21.12
CA ASP A 330 -2.24 0.83 20.96
C ASP A 330 -0.88 0.26 20.49
N SER A 331 -0.84 -1.05 20.20
CA SER A 331 0.37 -1.75 19.75
C SER A 331 0.86 -1.29 18.39
N THR A 332 2.14 -1.55 18.11
CA THR A 332 2.76 -1.26 16.82
C THR A 332 1.97 -1.85 15.65
N LEU A 333 1.47 -3.11 15.76
CA LEU A 333 0.63 -3.71 14.74
C LEU A 333 -0.67 -2.92 14.53
N SER A 334 -1.35 -2.52 15.60
CA SER A 334 -2.61 -1.75 15.51
C SER A 334 -2.38 -0.38 14.87
N GLN A 335 -1.25 0.28 15.19
CA GLN A 335 -0.86 1.53 14.54
C GLN A 335 -0.58 1.33 13.04
N ILE A 336 0.10 0.25 12.64
CA ILE A 336 0.33 -0.10 11.24
C ILE A 336 -1.00 -0.30 10.50
N ILE A 337 -1.91 -1.06 11.08
CA ILE A 337 -3.24 -1.32 10.49
C ILE A 337 -4.00 0.01 10.32
N ALA A 338 -4.02 0.85 11.36
CA ALA A 338 -4.69 2.16 11.30
C ALA A 338 -4.09 3.07 10.20
N LEU A 339 -2.76 3.13 10.08
CA LEU A 339 -2.11 3.91 9.03
C LEU A 339 -2.46 3.41 7.63
N VAL A 340 -2.50 2.10 7.40
CA VAL A 340 -2.89 1.52 6.10
C VAL A 340 -4.37 1.76 5.80
N GLU A 341 -5.25 1.69 6.81
CA GLU A 341 -6.66 2.03 6.67
C GLU A 341 -6.86 3.52 6.35
N ASP A 342 -6.20 4.43 7.09
CA ASP A 342 -6.29 5.87 6.87
C ASP A 342 -5.71 6.27 5.50
N ALA A 343 -4.58 5.68 5.08
CA ALA A 343 -4.03 5.87 3.73
C ALA A 343 -5.03 5.44 2.65
N SER A 344 -5.66 4.28 2.85
CA SER A 344 -6.66 3.76 1.92
C SER A 344 -7.96 4.58 1.92
N ALA A 345 -8.26 5.27 3.04
CA ALA A 345 -9.42 6.13 3.20
C ALA A 345 -9.19 7.53 2.63
N SER A 346 -7.95 7.99 2.58
CA SER A 346 -7.60 9.32 2.07
C SER A 346 -7.74 9.42 0.55
N LYS A 347 -7.93 10.64 0.04
CA LYS A 347 -8.10 10.89 -1.40
C LYS A 347 -6.86 11.53 -2.00
N ALA A 348 -6.30 10.87 -2.99
CA ALA A 348 -5.28 11.45 -3.84
C ALA A 348 -5.86 12.57 -4.74
N PRO A 349 -5.10 13.61 -5.09
CA PRO A 349 -5.52 14.67 -6.01
C PRO A 349 -6.11 14.16 -7.34
N VAL A 350 -5.51 13.10 -7.92
CA VAL A 350 -6.02 12.46 -9.14
C VAL A 350 -7.39 11.83 -8.94
N ALA A 351 -7.71 11.32 -7.75
CA ALA A 351 -9.04 10.81 -7.43
C ALA A 351 -10.09 11.93 -7.38
N ARG A 352 -9.74 13.06 -6.76
CA ARG A 352 -10.62 14.27 -6.74
C ARG A 352 -10.95 14.73 -8.16
N LEU A 353 -9.99 14.68 -9.09
CA LEU A 353 -10.22 15.02 -10.50
C LEU A 353 -11.18 14.02 -11.17
N ALA A 354 -10.98 12.72 -10.95
CA ALA A 354 -11.87 11.67 -11.49
C ALA A 354 -13.30 11.81 -10.97
N ASP A 355 -13.48 12.16 -9.69
CA ASP A 355 -14.80 12.42 -9.10
C ASP A 355 -15.50 13.63 -9.74
N LYS A 356 -14.77 14.73 -9.99
CA LYS A 356 -15.30 15.91 -10.72
C LYS A 356 -15.74 15.56 -12.13
N ILE A 357 -14.93 14.79 -12.87
CA ILE A 357 -15.29 14.30 -14.20
C ILE A 357 -16.57 13.46 -14.13
N SER A 358 -16.67 12.53 -13.19
CA SER A 358 -17.85 11.66 -13.03
C SER A 358 -19.13 12.44 -12.74
N ALA A 359 -19.06 13.50 -11.94
CA ALA A 359 -20.22 14.32 -11.58
C ALA A 359 -20.81 15.07 -12.77
N VAL A 360 -19.97 15.48 -13.75
CA VAL A 360 -20.39 16.19 -14.95
C VAL A 360 -20.79 15.22 -16.07
N PHE A 361 -20.18 14.04 -16.08
CA PHE A 361 -20.36 13.07 -17.15
C PHE A 361 -21.81 12.53 -17.26
N VAL A 362 -22.47 12.21 -16.14
CA VAL A 362 -23.83 11.65 -16.14
C VAL A 362 -24.86 12.61 -16.73
N PRO A 363 -24.93 13.92 -16.34
CA PRO A 363 -25.78 14.90 -17.00
C PRO A 363 -25.52 15.03 -18.51
N ILE A 364 -24.25 15.02 -18.94
CA ILE A 364 -23.89 15.10 -20.37
C ILE A 364 -24.45 13.91 -21.13
N VAL A 365 -24.33 12.72 -20.58
CA VAL A 365 -24.82 11.49 -21.20
C VAL A 365 -26.33 11.50 -21.36
N ILE A 366 -27.08 11.93 -20.34
CA ILE A 366 -28.54 12.09 -20.43
C ILE A 366 -28.89 13.07 -21.56
N THR A 367 -28.17 14.17 -21.68
CA THR A 367 -28.37 15.16 -22.75
C THR A 367 -28.09 14.54 -24.13
N ILE A 368 -26.99 13.79 -24.27
CA ILE A 368 -26.65 13.11 -25.54
C ILE A 368 -27.73 12.08 -25.91
N ALA A 369 -28.26 11.32 -24.93
CA ALA A 369 -29.34 10.37 -25.17
C ALA A 369 -30.61 11.04 -25.65
N LEU A 370 -31.00 12.20 -25.06
CA LEU A 370 -32.13 12.99 -25.50
C LEU A 370 -31.93 13.59 -26.90
N ILE A 371 -30.74 14.12 -27.18
CA ILE A 371 -30.39 14.62 -28.52
C ILE A 371 -30.48 13.48 -29.54
N SER A 372 -29.90 12.31 -29.23
CA SER A 372 -29.98 11.15 -30.13
C SER A 372 -31.43 10.75 -30.42
N LEU A 373 -32.28 10.70 -29.37
CA LEU A 373 -33.73 10.43 -29.56
C LEU A 373 -34.37 11.41 -30.53
N VAL A 374 -34.17 12.71 -30.31
CA VAL A 374 -34.79 13.78 -31.11
C VAL A 374 -34.26 13.75 -32.57
N VAL A 375 -32.96 13.62 -32.74
CA VAL A 375 -32.34 13.57 -34.09
C VAL A 375 -32.89 12.41 -34.93
N TRP A 376 -32.97 11.21 -34.35
CA TRP A 376 -33.50 10.06 -35.10
C TRP A 376 -34.98 10.18 -35.43
N LEU A 377 -35.80 10.84 -34.57
CA LEU A 377 -37.20 11.16 -34.88
C LEU A 377 -37.29 12.20 -36.00
N LEU A 378 -36.45 13.24 -36.01
CA LEU A 378 -36.43 14.27 -37.07
C LEU A 378 -35.94 13.68 -38.39
N LEU A 379 -35.10 12.65 -38.39
CA LEU A 379 -34.69 11.91 -39.59
C LEU A 379 -35.77 10.94 -40.12
N GLY A 380 -36.95 10.88 -39.48
CA GLY A 380 -38.08 10.09 -39.91
C GLY A 380 -38.07 8.61 -39.52
N TYR A 381 -37.19 8.22 -38.63
CA TYR A 381 -37.14 6.86 -38.08
C TYR A 381 -38.27 6.61 -37.02
N SER A 382 -38.67 5.36 -36.84
CA SER A 382 -39.70 5.01 -35.86
C SER A 382 -39.29 5.40 -34.42
N PHE A 383 -40.27 5.69 -33.57
CA PHE A 383 -40.06 5.97 -32.17
C PHE A 383 -39.33 4.82 -31.45
N ALA A 384 -39.62 3.56 -31.81
CA ALA A 384 -38.97 2.36 -31.31
C ALA A 384 -37.44 2.40 -31.58
N PHE A 385 -37.09 2.76 -32.82
CA PHE A 385 -35.67 2.85 -33.22
C PHE A 385 -34.96 3.99 -32.47
N ALA A 386 -35.54 5.18 -32.47
CA ALA A 386 -34.99 6.35 -31.80
C ALA A 386 -34.81 6.10 -30.28
N LEU A 387 -35.78 5.46 -29.63
CA LEU A 387 -35.75 5.08 -28.23
C LEU A 387 -34.64 4.05 -27.96
N ASN A 388 -34.45 3.07 -28.84
CA ASN A 388 -33.40 2.05 -28.70
C ASN A 388 -32.01 2.70 -28.73
N MET A 389 -31.77 3.69 -29.63
CA MET A 389 -30.51 4.46 -29.66
C MET A 389 -30.27 5.23 -28.36
N ALA A 390 -31.28 5.91 -27.85
CA ALA A 390 -31.19 6.62 -26.59
C ALA A 390 -30.91 5.70 -25.39
N ILE A 391 -31.58 4.56 -25.29
CA ILE A 391 -31.36 3.54 -24.27
C ILE A 391 -29.92 3.00 -24.39
N SER A 392 -29.45 2.73 -25.60
CA SER A 392 -28.09 2.25 -25.84
C SER A 392 -27.03 3.25 -25.32
N VAL A 393 -27.24 4.55 -25.55
CA VAL A 393 -26.39 5.62 -25.02
C VAL A 393 -26.40 5.63 -23.51
N LEU A 394 -27.55 5.57 -22.87
CA LEU A 394 -27.69 5.56 -21.41
C LEU A 394 -26.96 4.36 -20.77
N VAL A 395 -27.08 3.20 -21.37
CA VAL A 395 -26.55 1.95 -20.83
C VAL A 395 -25.03 1.86 -20.97
N ILE A 396 -24.47 2.16 -22.18
CA ILE A 396 -23.02 2.04 -22.39
C ILE A 396 -22.22 3.09 -21.61
N SER A 397 -22.84 4.21 -21.29
CA SER A 397 -22.16 5.37 -20.73
C SER A 397 -21.97 5.31 -19.22
N CYS A 398 -22.11 4.17 -18.58
CA CYS A 398 -21.87 4.08 -17.14
C CYS A 398 -20.38 4.26 -16.81
N PRO A 399 -19.99 5.24 -16.00
CA PRO A 399 -18.59 5.43 -15.59
C PRO A 399 -18.23 4.56 -14.38
N CYS A 400 -18.73 3.33 -14.31
CA CYS A 400 -18.60 2.45 -13.14
C CYS A 400 -17.15 2.16 -12.77
N SER A 401 -16.30 1.93 -13.77
CA SER A 401 -14.88 1.62 -13.59
C SER A 401 -14.03 2.85 -13.20
N LEU A 402 -14.48 4.06 -13.56
CA LEU A 402 -13.78 5.30 -13.24
C LEU A 402 -13.67 5.52 -11.72
N GLY A 403 -14.78 5.29 -11.00
CA GLY A 403 -14.82 5.42 -9.54
C GLY A 403 -13.98 4.39 -8.78
N LEU A 404 -13.57 3.28 -9.44
CA LEU A 404 -12.74 2.24 -8.86
C LEU A 404 -11.26 2.36 -9.25
N ALA A 405 -10.96 3.07 -10.33
CA ALA A 405 -9.64 3.11 -10.94
C ALA A 405 -8.54 3.54 -9.96
N THR A 406 -8.78 4.60 -9.20
CA THR A 406 -7.82 5.16 -8.25
C THR A 406 -7.84 4.46 -6.90
N PRO A 407 -8.99 4.30 -6.20
CA PRO A 407 -8.98 3.75 -4.84
C PRO A 407 -8.48 2.31 -4.79
N THR A 408 -8.78 1.49 -5.82
CA THR A 408 -8.32 0.10 -5.86
C THR A 408 -6.80 0.02 -6.01
N ALA A 409 -6.20 0.84 -6.87
CA ALA A 409 -4.76 0.87 -7.06
C ALA A 409 -4.03 1.39 -5.81
N ILE A 410 -4.57 2.40 -5.13
CA ILE A 410 -4.03 2.92 -3.88
C ILE A 410 -4.07 1.83 -2.80
N MET A 411 -5.21 1.18 -2.59
CA MET A 411 -5.37 0.12 -1.59
C MET A 411 -4.41 -1.05 -1.81
N VAL A 412 -4.25 -1.51 -3.05
CA VAL A 412 -3.28 -2.57 -3.38
C VAL A 412 -1.85 -2.06 -3.19
N GLY A 413 -1.57 -0.82 -3.59
CA GLY A 413 -0.25 -0.20 -3.48
C GLY A 413 0.18 0.01 -2.03
N THR A 414 -0.68 0.58 -1.18
CA THR A 414 -0.39 0.77 0.25
C THR A 414 -0.27 -0.56 0.99
N GLY A 415 -1.14 -1.53 0.68
CA GLY A 415 -1.04 -2.88 1.22
C GLY A 415 0.25 -3.58 0.80
N LYS A 416 0.73 -3.37 -0.43
CA LYS A 416 2.02 -3.90 -0.89
C LYS A 416 3.20 -3.17 -0.24
N ALA A 417 3.11 -1.85 -0.03
CA ALA A 417 4.10 -1.07 0.71
C ALA A 417 4.27 -1.61 2.13
N ALA A 418 3.17 -1.83 2.84
CA ALA A 418 3.18 -2.36 4.21
C ALA A 418 3.84 -3.76 4.29
N GLN A 419 3.68 -4.63 3.28
CA GLN A 419 4.38 -5.92 3.21
C GLN A 419 5.91 -5.77 3.12
N PHE A 420 6.40 -4.64 2.62
CA PHE A 420 7.83 -4.31 2.60
C PHE A 420 8.31 -3.57 3.84
N GLY A 421 7.43 -3.34 4.82
CA GLY A 421 7.72 -2.52 5.98
C GLY A 421 7.75 -1.01 5.67
N ILE A 422 7.04 -0.58 4.62
CA ILE A 422 6.92 0.82 4.21
C ILE A 422 5.50 1.27 4.51
N LEU A 423 5.33 2.16 5.49
CA LEU A 423 4.04 2.68 5.91
C LEU A 423 3.80 4.03 5.25
N ILE A 424 2.72 4.15 4.50
CA ILE A 424 2.32 5.37 3.79
C ILE A 424 1.09 5.94 4.48
N LYS A 425 1.15 7.18 4.97
CA LYS A 425 0.06 7.78 5.75
C LYS A 425 -1.14 8.23 4.93
N SER A 426 -0.92 8.61 3.68
CA SER A 426 -1.99 9.13 2.85
C SER A 426 -1.84 8.76 1.37
N ALA A 427 -2.95 8.76 0.65
CA ALA A 427 -2.95 8.61 -0.80
C ALA A 427 -2.26 9.80 -1.50
N GLU A 428 -2.29 10.98 -0.88
CA GLU A 428 -1.63 12.17 -1.37
C GLU A 428 -0.11 12.03 -1.29
N SER A 429 0.41 11.54 -0.15
CA SER A 429 1.84 11.22 0.02
C SER A 429 2.30 10.17 -0.99
N LEU A 430 1.46 9.13 -1.24
CA LEU A 430 1.73 8.13 -2.27
C LEU A 430 1.75 8.76 -3.69
N GLU A 431 0.84 9.68 -3.99
CA GLU A 431 0.82 10.38 -5.28
C GLU A 431 2.02 11.31 -5.41
N THR A 432 2.34 12.11 -4.37
CA THR A 432 3.45 13.08 -4.42
C THR A 432 4.79 12.39 -4.58
N ALA A 433 4.98 11.25 -3.89
CA ALA A 433 6.22 10.48 -3.95
C ALA A 433 6.62 10.03 -5.37
N HIS A 434 5.67 9.91 -6.32
CA HIS A 434 6.03 9.54 -7.71
C HIS A 434 6.74 10.66 -8.46
N SER A 435 6.50 11.91 -8.09
CA SER A 435 6.99 13.11 -8.78
C SER A 435 8.32 13.63 -8.23
N ILE A 436 8.85 13.00 -7.17
CA ILE A 436 10.10 13.43 -6.55
C ILE A 436 11.25 13.34 -7.56
N ASP A 437 12.00 14.44 -7.66
CA ASP A 437 13.21 14.57 -8.47
C ASP A 437 14.46 14.82 -7.62
N THR A 438 14.31 15.25 -6.35
CA THR A 438 15.40 15.54 -5.42
C THR A 438 15.13 14.88 -4.08
N VAL A 439 16.11 14.13 -3.58
CA VAL A 439 16.10 13.53 -2.23
C VAL A 439 17.14 14.21 -1.37
N VAL A 440 16.68 14.79 -0.28
CA VAL A 440 17.52 15.37 0.76
C VAL A 440 17.69 14.33 1.87
N LEU A 441 18.92 14.06 2.25
CA LEU A 441 19.30 13.03 3.20
C LEU A 441 19.95 13.67 4.42
N ASP A 442 19.47 13.36 5.62
CA ASP A 442 20.29 13.59 6.82
C ASP A 442 21.48 12.62 6.82
N LYS A 443 22.57 13.02 7.45
CA LYS A 443 23.72 12.14 7.59
C LYS A 443 23.50 11.11 8.69
N THR A 444 23.27 11.59 9.91
CA THR A 444 23.35 10.80 11.16
C THR A 444 22.10 9.93 11.35
N GLY A 445 22.28 8.61 11.57
CA GLY A 445 21.14 7.69 11.71
C GLY A 445 20.45 7.36 10.37
N THR A 446 20.67 8.15 9.32
CA THR A 446 20.07 7.97 7.99
C THR A 446 21.07 7.32 7.03
N CYS A 447 22.15 8.02 6.66
CA CYS A 447 23.23 7.45 5.85
C CYS A 447 24.20 6.61 6.68
N THR A 448 24.28 6.88 7.98
CA THR A 448 25.14 6.20 8.96
C THR A 448 24.30 5.45 9.99
N GLU A 449 24.94 4.62 10.82
CA GLU A 449 24.26 3.82 11.85
C GLU A 449 23.74 4.67 13.03
N GLY A 450 24.20 5.92 13.17
CA GLY A 450 23.90 6.80 14.30
C GLY A 450 24.54 6.36 15.62
N LYS A 451 25.55 5.51 15.51
CA LYS A 451 26.31 4.97 16.64
C LYS A 451 27.79 5.26 16.40
N PRO A 452 28.30 6.42 16.89
CA PRO A 452 29.73 6.71 16.82
C PRO A 452 30.53 5.63 17.53
N GLU A 453 31.64 5.22 16.93
CA GLU A 453 32.60 4.25 17.51
C GLU A 453 34.02 4.84 17.52
N LEU A 454 34.78 4.45 18.53
CA LEU A 454 36.22 4.76 18.58
C LEU A 454 36.94 3.87 17.58
N ILE A 455 37.40 4.44 16.47
CA ILE A 455 38.07 3.72 15.38
C ILE A 455 39.52 3.45 15.72
N SER A 456 40.21 4.50 16.16
CA SER A 456 41.64 4.42 16.50
C SER A 456 42.03 5.46 17.55
N ALA A 457 43.16 5.26 18.20
CA ALA A 457 43.75 6.16 19.14
C ALA A 457 45.26 6.20 18.89
N GLN A 458 45.85 7.38 18.95
CA GLN A 458 47.29 7.58 18.83
C GLN A 458 47.80 8.38 20.02
N ALA A 459 48.78 7.83 20.72
CA ALA A 459 49.47 8.51 21.83
C ALA A 459 50.64 9.30 21.29
N PHE A 460 50.96 10.38 21.99
CA PHE A 460 52.10 11.24 21.73
C PHE A 460 52.92 11.45 23.01
N GLY A 461 54.24 11.70 22.87
CA GLY A 461 55.15 11.80 24.00
C GLY A 461 55.38 10.46 24.73
N ASP A 462 55.43 10.49 26.05
CA ASP A 462 55.71 9.32 26.91
C ASP A 462 54.46 8.53 27.30
N PHE A 463 53.29 8.75 26.67
CA PHE A 463 52.01 8.11 27.00
C PHE A 463 51.80 6.82 26.22
N ASP A 464 51.24 5.80 26.89
CA ASP A 464 50.80 4.59 26.22
C ASP A 464 49.35 4.67 25.74
N VAL A 465 49.05 4.03 24.62
CA VAL A 465 47.70 4.04 24.02
C VAL A 465 46.67 3.40 24.93
N SER A 466 47.03 2.36 25.68
CA SER A 466 46.12 1.68 26.62
C SER A 466 45.81 2.57 27.83
N GLU A 467 46.80 3.26 28.36
CA GLU A 467 46.63 4.22 29.43
C GLU A 467 45.80 5.43 28.96
N LEU A 468 46.08 5.96 27.74
CA LEU A 468 45.28 7.01 27.12
C LEU A 468 43.80 6.63 27.02
N LYS A 469 43.48 5.46 26.50
CA LYS A 469 42.10 4.96 26.40
C LYS A 469 41.43 4.83 27.75
N LYS A 470 42.12 4.32 28.77
CA LYS A 470 41.59 4.15 30.13
C LYS A 470 41.23 5.52 30.73
N LEU A 471 42.18 6.47 30.69
CA LEU A 471 41.96 7.81 31.24
C LEU A 471 40.87 8.57 30.52
N CYS A 472 40.82 8.47 29.18
CA CYS A 472 39.76 9.09 28.38
C CYS A 472 38.39 8.44 28.66
N GLY A 473 38.31 7.12 28.72
CA GLY A 473 37.06 6.41 29.05
C GLY A 473 36.56 6.77 30.44
N SER A 474 37.49 6.88 31.40
CA SER A 474 37.15 7.28 32.76
C SER A 474 36.65 8.72 32.83
N ALA A 475 37.30 9.65 32.13
CA ALA A 475 36.92 11.07 32.08
C ALA A 475 35.57 11.25 31.39
N GLU A 476 35.29 10.51 30.30
CA GLU A 476 34.04 10.56 29.54
C GLU A 476 32.89 9.76 30.22
N SER A 477 33.12 9.01 31.30
CA SER A 477 32.12 8.21 31.97
C SER A 477 30.97 9.04 32.55
N GLY A 478 31.19 10.32 32.83
CA GLY A 478 30.20 11.26 33.35
C GLY A 478 29.41 12.00 32.26
N SER A 479 29.78 11.89 30.98
CA SER A 479 29.14 12.60 29.88
C SER A 479 28.05 11.76 29.20
N SER A 480 26.94 12.41 28.90
CA SER A 480 25.86 11.80 28.09
C SER A 480 26.06 11.99 26.59
N HIS A 481 27.12 12.70 26.17
CA HIS A 481 27.38 13.02 24.77
C HIS A 481 27.64 11.76 23.93
N PRO A 482 27.15 11.66 22.67
CA PRO A 482 27.37 10.49 21.81
C PRO A 482 28.85 10.10 21.62
N LEU A 483 29.74 11.09 21.53
CA LEU A 483 31.17 10.82 21.42
C LEU A 483 31.76 10.21 22.71
N ALA A 484 31.29 10.63 23.86
CA ALA A 484 31.68 10.06 25.14
C ALA A 484 31.25 8.59 25.26
N LYS A 485 29.99 8.29 24.81
CA LYS A 485 29.49 6.92 24.74
C LYS A 485 30.32 6.04 23.81
N ALA A 486 30.85 6.58 22.73
CA ALA A 486 31.75 5.87 21.82
C ALA A 486 33.05 5.43 22.53
N VAL A 487 33.65 6.34 23.29
CA VAL A 487 34.90 6.07 24.04
C VAL A 487 34.67 5.08 25.19
N THR A 488 33.63 5.35 26.00
CA THR A 488 33.28 4.46 27.15
C THR A 488 32.81 3.09 26.68
N GLY A 489 32.05 3.01 25.58
CA GLY A 489 31.61 1.77 24.96
C GLY A 489 32.79 0.93 24.49
N HIS A 490 33.74 1.52 23.80
CA HIS A 490 34.97 0.87 23.37
C HIS A 490 35.78 0.30 24.56
N CYS A 491 35.88 1.05 25.64
CA CYS A 491 36.58 0.59 26.83
C CYS A 491 35.86 -0.64 27.45
N LYS A 492 34.56 -0.59 27.60
CA LYS A 492 33.76 -1.71 28.14
C LYS A 492 33.88 -2.97 27.30
N THR A 493 33.81 -2.86 25.97
CA THR A 493 33.90 -4.00 25.04
C THR A 493 35.26 -4.65 25.08
N ASN A 494 36.31 -3.85 25.30
CA ASN A 494 37.68 -4.36 25.39
C ASN A 494 38.14 -4.71 26.84
N GLY A 495 37.23 -4.75 27.80
CA GLY A 495 37.52 -5.11 29.18
C GLY A 495 38.43 -4.13 29.94
N ILE A 496 38.46 -2.86 29.51
CA ILE A 496 39.24 -1.81 30.20
C ILE A 496 38.41 -1.31 31.38
N GLU A 497 38.89 -1.52 32.59
CA GLU A 497 38.27 -1.02 33.81
C GLU A 497 38.39 0.51 33.90
N LEU A 498 37.28 1.18 34.07
CA LEU A 498 37.18 2.63 34.17
C LEU A 498 37.20 3.06 35.66
N SER A 499 38.00 4.07 35.94
CA SER A 499 38.04 4.69 37.28
C SER A 499 37.02 5.85 37.37
N PRO A 500 36.41 6.11 38.51
CA PRO A 500 35.54 7.24 38.69
C PRO A 500 36.28 8.56 38.55
N ALA A 501 35.68 9.55 37.87
CA ALA A 501 36.23 10.90 37.81
C ALA A 501 36.00 11.62 39.11
N GLU A 502 37.04 12.28 39.67
CA GLU A 502 36.98 13.05 40.90
C GLU A 502 36.32 14.42 40.74
N SER A 503 36.51 15.02 39.58
CA SER A 503 35.82 16.24 39.13
C SER A 503 35.53 16.18 37.64
N TYR A 504 34.47 16.88 37.22
CA TYR A 504 34.03 16.90 35.84
C TYR A 504 33.48 18.28 35.48
N THR A 505 33.92 18.82 34.33
CA THR A 505 33.41 20.08 33.81
C THR A 505 33.28 19.97 32.29
N GLU A 506 32.07 20.27 31.79
CA GLU A 506 31.78 20.25 30.33
C GLU A 506 31.82 21.67 29.78
N THR A 507 32.49 21.85 28.65
CA THR A 507 32.52 23.09 27.89
C THR A 507 31.70 22.94 26.64
N ALA A 508 30.56 23.62 26.56
CA ALA A 508 29.64 23.52 25.45
C ALA A 508 30.34 23.76 24.09
N GLY A 509 30.22 22.78 23.18
CA GLY A 509 30.84 22.80 21.86
C GLY A 509 32.38 22.77 21.87
N GLY A 510 33.01 22.47 22.97
CA GLY A 510 34.46 22.36 23.13
C GLY A 510 34.91 20.95 23.47
N GLY A 511 34.41 20.41 24.55
CA GLY A 511 34.80 19.12 25.12
C GLY A 511 34.68 19.11 26.65
N ILE A 512 35.45 18.25 27.31
CA ILE A 512 35.38 18.05 28.77
C ILE A 512 36.77 18.24 29.42
N SER A 513 36.74 18.60 30.70
CA SER A 513 37.87 18.56 31.63
C SER A 513 37.48 17.74 32.85
N ALA A 514 38.29 16.76 33.23
CA ALA A 514 38.00 15.88 34.37
C ALA A 514 39.33 15.55 35.07
N VAL A 515 39.24 15.33 36.42
CA VAL A 515 40.35 14.78 37.18
C VAL A 515 40.10 13.27 37.33
N VAL A 516 41.05 12.48 36.90
CA VAL A 516 41.03 11.02 36.95
C VAL A 516 42.34 10.51 37.50
N GLU A 517 42.29 9.72 38.56
CA GLU A 517 43.48 9.21 39.26
C GLU A 517 44.50 10.33 39.59
N GLY A 518 44.00 11.50 40.05
CA GLY A 518 44.81 12.68 40.41
C GLY A 518 45.44 13.41 39.21
N ARG A 519 45.14 13.03 37.95
CA ARG A 519 45.59 13.72 36.73
C ARG A 519 44.46 14.54 36.09
N ASN A 520 44.80 15.73 35.60
CA ASN A 520 43.84 16.55 34.88
C ASN A 520 43.82 16.13 33.39
N VAL A 521 42.67 15.53 32.97
CA VAL A 521 42.45 15.05 31.61
C VAL A 521 41.53 16.04 30.90
N LEU A 522 41.98 16.61 29.80
CA LEU A 522 41.26 17.49 28.89
C LEU A 522 41.01 16.77 27.58
N ILE A 523 39.74 16.67 27.16
CA ILE A 523 39.37 16.00 25.94
C ILE A 523 38.44 16.92 25.12
N GLY A 524 38.76 17.13 23.86
CA GLY A 524 37.91 17.97 23.03
C GLY A 524 38.45 18.31 21.67
N ASN A 525 37.90 19.36 21.07
CA ASN A 525 38.31 19.85 19.77
C ASN A 525 39.58 20.73 19.87
N LYS A 526 40.16 21.04 18.68
CA LYS A 526 41.37 21.87 18.60
C LYS A 526 41.19 23.22 19.35
N ARG A 527 40.03 23.88 19.22
CA ARG A 527 39.71 25.16 19.84
C ARG A 527 39.82 25.11 21.39
N LEU A 528 39.36 23.99 21.98
CA LEU A 528 39.50 23.79 23.42
C LEU A 528 40.98 23.68 23.83
N MET A 529 41.81 22.97 23.06
CA MET A 529 43.23 22.82 23.29
C MET A 529 43.97 24.16 23.16
N ASP A 530 43.67 24.93 22.10
CA ASP A 530 44.25 26.27 21.86
C ASP A 530 43.90 27.23 23.02
N ASN A 531 42.63 27.24 23.49
CA ASN A 531 42.19 28.05 24.62
C ASN A 531 42.84 27.64 25.94
N SER A 532 43.24 26.38 26.07
CA SER A 532 43.93 25.85 27.26
C SER A 532 45.46 25.93 27.14
N GLY A 533 45.99 26.48 26.06
CA GLY A 533 47.43 26.68 25.85
C GLY A 533 48.19 25.37 25.53
N VAL A 534 47.50 24.33 25.02
CA VAL A 534 48.09 23.04 24.66
C VAL A 534 48.45 23.06 23.15
N ASP A 535 49.71 22.89 22.84
CA ASP A 535 50.15 22.79 21.45
C ASP A 535 49.87 21.40 20.86
N VAL A 536 49.03 21.32 19.83
CA VAL A 536 48.60 20.11 19.13
C VAL A 536 49.20 19.98 17.73
N SER A 537 50.17 20.83 17.38
CA SER A 537 50.78 20.89 16.03
C SER A 537 51.36 19.56 15.56
N ALA A 538 51.89 18.74 16.50
CA ALA A 538 52.42 17.40 16.20
C ALA A 538 51.38 16.44 15.63
N ALA A 539 50.10 16.62 15.98
CA ALA A 539 48.99 15.74 15.53
C ALA A 539 48.23 16.28 14.30
N GLU A 540 48.47 17.51 13.87
CA GLU A 540 47.66 18.14 12.80
C GLU A 540 47.66 17.36 11.50
N LYS A 541 48.81 16.86 11.05
CA LYS A 541 48.91 16.07 9.82
C LYS A 541 48.08 14.80 9.91
N THR A 542 48.15 14.12 11.05
CA THR A 542 47.39 12.89 11.31
C THR A 542 45.93 13.21 11.43
N ALA A 543 45.54 14.25 12.16
CA ALA A 543 44.15 14.70 12.30
C ALA A 543 43.52 15.04 10.93
N HIS A 544 44.30 15.72 10.06
CA HIS A 544 43.82 16.03 8.71
C HIS A 544 43.63 14.78 7.85
N ALA A 545 44.56 13.81 7.89
CA ALA A 545 44.45 12.57 7.13
C ALA A 545 43.23 11.71 7.55
N HIS A 546 42.97 11.67 8.86
CA HIS A 546 41.78 10.96 9.40
C HIS A 546 40.48 11.73 9.11
N ALA A 547 40.50 13.08 9.21
CA ALA A 547 39.32 13.89 8.83
C ALA A 547 38.96 13.74 7.35
N ASP A 548 39.98 13.62 6.45
CA ASP A 548 39.75 13.31 5.03
C ASP A 548 39.12 11.93 4.80
N ASN A 549 39.14 11.03 5.79
CA ASN A 549 38.45 9.75 5.80
C ASN A 549 37.04 9.79 6.47
N GLY A 550 36.65 10.97 6.99
CA GLY A 550 35.36 11.13 7.65
C GLY A 550 35.39 10.86 9.16
N GLU A 551 36.57 10.76 9.77
CA GLU A 551 36.77 10.53 11.19
C GLU A 551 36.86 11.86 11.94
N ILE A 552 36.28 11.93 13.15
CA ILE A 552 36.27 13.10 14.01
C ILE A 552 37.43 12.99 14.98
N PRO A 553 38.41 13.94 14.91
CA PRO A 553 39.52 13.94 15.85
C PRO A 553 39.11 14.57 17.17
N LEU A 554 39.31 13.84 18.29
CA LEU A 554 39.26 14.36 19.64
C LEU A 554 40.68 14.42 20.21
N TYR A 555 41.15 15.61 20.50
CA TYR A 555 42.49 15.85 21.09
C TYR A 555 42.41 15.60 22.59
N VAL A 556 43.49 15.06 23.12
CA VAL A 556 43.64 14.72 24.54
C VAL A 556 44.88 15.35 25.12
N ALA A 557 44.69 16.09 26.21
CA ALA A 557 45.83 16.57 27.00
C ALA A 557 45.74 16.05 28.44
N ILE A 558 46.87 15.70 29.03
CA ILE A 558 46.97 15.23 30.40
C ILE A 558 47.98 16.15 31.11
N ASP A 559 47.58 16.72 32.24
CA ASP A 559 48.36 17.69 33.02
C ASP A 559 48.91 18.83 32.13
N ASN A 560 48.05 19.41 31.26
CA ASN A 560 48.40 20.48 30.33
C ASN A 560 49.43 20.12 29.25
N LYS A 561 49.76 18.84 29.07
CA LYS A 561 50.63 18.38 27.98
C LYS A 561 49.81 17.58 26.97
N PHE A 562 50.06 17.80 25.70
CA PHE A 562 49.43 17.03 24.63
C PHE A 562 49.81 15.55 24.78
N ALA A 563 48.83 14.69 25.02
CA ALA A 563 48.98 13.26 25.30
C ALA A 563 48.60 12.38 24.12
N GLY A 564 47.62 12.82 23.30
CA GLY A 564 47.14 11.98 22.22
C GLY A 564 45.95 12.51 21.47
N ILE A 565 45.47 11.71 20.53
CA ILE A 565 44.30 11.97 19.73
C ILE A 565 43.45 10.69 19.57
N LEU A 566 42.15 10.80 19.75
CA LEU A 566 41.17 9.75 19.50
C LEU A 566 40.46 10.05 18.20
N PHE A 567 40.18 9.04 17.38
CA PHE A 567 39.44 9.16 16.14
C PHE A 567 38.13 8.40 16.27
N ILE A 568 37.04 9.14 16.15
CA ILE A 568 35.69 8.61 16.26
C ILE A 568 34.97 8.77 14.90
N ALA A 569 34.30 7.75 14.44
CA ALA A 569 33.48 7.83 13.25
C ALA A 569 32.12 7.16 13.47
N ASP A 570 31.11 7.70 12.80
CA ASP A 570 29.82 7.06 12.67
C ASP A 570 29.84 6.20 11.40
N LYS A 571 29.66 4.89 11.57
CA LYS A 571 29.82 3.92 10.48
C LYS A 571 28.74 4.12 9.42
N ILE A 572 29.16 4.21 8.15
CA ILE A 572 28.25 4.27 7.02
C ILE A 572 27.53 2.93 6.92
N LYS A 573 26.18 2.93 6.79
CA LYS A 573 25.40 1.72 6.58
C LYS A 573 25.80 1.05 5.26
N GLU A 574 25.96 -0.25 5.27
CA GLU A 574 26.37 -1.03 4.08
C GLU A 574 25.43 -0.83 2.89
N THR A 575 24.16 -0.57 3.16
CA THR A 575 23.13 -0.40 2.16
C THR A 575 23.03 1.03 1.59
N SER A 576 23.68 2.02 2.22
CA SER A 576 23.55 3.44 1.83
C SER A 576 24.07 3.72 0.44
N ALA A 577 25.24 3.21 0.07
CA ALA A 577 25.82 3.41 -1.27
C ALA A 577 24.91 2.84 -2.37
N GLU A 578 24.32 1.66 -2.14
CA GLU A 578 23.39 1.04 -3.06
C GLU A 578 22.10 1.87 -3.22
N ALA A 579 21.58 2.40 -2.12
CA ALA A 579 20.38 3.25 -2.14
C ALA A 579 20.63 4.54 -2.94
N ILE A 580 21.77 5.20 -2.74
CA ILE A 580 22.17 6.39 -3.51
C ILE A 580 22.25 6.08 -5.01
N GLU A 581 22.86 4.95 -5.38
CA GLU A 581 22.88 4.49 -6.77
C GLU A 581 21.47 4.19 -7.28
N GLY A 582 20.61 3.65 -6.43
CA GLY A 582 19.20 3.38 -6.71
C GLY A 582 18.41 4.65 -7.03
N PHE A 583 18.60 5.74 -6.27
CA PHE A 583 18.03 7.06 -6.56
C PHE A 583 18.55 7.63 -7.87
N LYS A 584 19.85 7.57 -8.09
CA LYS A 584 20.48 8.04 -9.33
C LYS A 584 19.94 7.28 -10.56
N LYS A 585 19.79 5.96 -10.50
CA LYS A 585 19.16 5.16 -11.56
C LYS A 585 17.69 5.51 -11.78
N ALA A 586 17.01 6.00 -10.75
CA ALA A 586 15.64 6.49 -10.84
C ALA A 586 15.54 7.93 -11.37
N GLY A 587 16.69 8.58 -11.71
CA GLY A 587 16.75 9.97 -12.18
C GLY A 587 16.53 11.00 -11.07
N ILE A 588 16.85 10.66 -9.82
CA ILE A 588 16.65 11.51 -8.64
C ILE A 588 17.99 12.03 -8.17
N GLU A 589 18.08 13.33 -8.00
CA GLU A 589 19.25 13.99 -7.43
C GLU A 589 19.30 13.76 -5.91
N THR A 590 20.52 13.59 -5.36
CA THR A 590 20.71 13.38 -3.92
C THR A 590 21.50 14.52 -3.31
N VAL A 591 21.00 15.07 -2.20
CA VAL A 591 21.63 16.16 -1.45
C VAL A 591 21.78 15.71 0.00
N MET A 592 22.96 15.75 0.57
CA MET A 592 23.19 15.41 1.98
C MET A 592 23.28 16.70 2.82
N LEU A 593 22.55 16.72 3.92
CA LEU A 593 22.64 17.78 4.94
C LEU A 593 23.33 17.24 6.20
N THR A 594 24.23 18.03 6.77
CA THR A 594 24.94 17.64 7.99
C THR A 594 25.44 18.85 8.76
N GLY A 595 25.48 18.74 10.09
CA GLY A 595 26.16 19.69 10.99
C GLY A 595 27.68 19.53 11.04
N ASP A 596 28.24 18.48 10.41
CA ASP A 596 29.67 18.23 10.39
C ASP A 596 30.44 19.33 9.63
N ASN A 597 31.77 19.33 9.85
CA ASN A 597 32.67 20.18 9.08
C ASN A 597 32.72 19.76 7.59
N GLU A 598 33.09 20.69 6.74
CA GLU A 598 33.09 20.52 5.29
C GLU A 598 33.94 19.34 4.81
N LYS A 599 35.10 19.07 5.44
CA LYS A 599 36.03 18.00 5.03
C LYS A 599 35.41 16.64 5.26
N THR A 600 34.90 16.39 6.47
CA THR A 600 34.18 15.14 6.81
C THR A 600 32.95 14.92 5.91
N ALA A 601 32.17 15.98 5.66
CA ALA A 601 31.00 15.92 4.81
C ALA A 601 31.34 15.54 3.36
N ARG A 602 32.37 16.14 2.78
CA ARG A 602 32.88 15.82 1.43
C ARG A 602 33.47 14.42 1.32
N ALA A 603 34.12 13.92 2.37
CA ALA A 603 34.61 12.54 2.41
C ALA A 603 33.48 11.52 2.30
N ILE A 604 32.40 11.71 3.07
CA ILE A 604 31.21 10.85 3.02
C ILE A 604 30.48 10.99 1.68
N GLN A 605 30.32 12.22 1.17
CA GLN A 605 29.76 12.48 -0.15
C GLN A 605 30.46 11.65 -1.24
N LYS A 606 31.79 11.68 -1.25
CA LYS A 606 32.60 10.93 -2.23
C LYS A 606 32.46 9.43 -2.08
N LYS A 607 32.46 8.90 -0.83
CA LYS A 607 32.31 7.48 -0.54
C LYS A 607 30.94 6.95 -1.00
N LEU A 608 29.87 7.74 -0.80
CA LEU A 608 28.51 7.36 -1.15
C LEU A 608 28.11 7.74 -2.59
N GLY A 609 28.87 8.60 -3.25
CA GLY A 609 28.51 9.10 -4.60
C GLY A 609 27.34 10.07 -4.61
N ILE A 610 27.08 10.78 -3.51
CA ILE A 610 26.01 11.79 -3.37
C ILE A 610 26.29 12.99 -4.28
N SER A 611 25.25 13.55 -4.92
CA SER A 611 25.41 14.63 -5.91
C SER A 611 25.87 15.94 -5.28
N GLN A 612 25.25 16.35 -4.17
CA GLN A 612 25.56 17.61 -3.47
C GLN A 612 25.64 17.39 -1.95
N VAL A 613 26.39 18.25 -1.27
CA VAL A 613 26.46 18.27 0.20
C VAL A 613 26.37 19.70 0.72
N ARG A 614 25.68 19.91 1.83
CA ARG A 614 25.63 21.11 2.64
C ARG A 614 26.10 20.76 4.04
N SER A 615 27.14 21.41 4.53
CA SER A 615 27.81 21.14 5.82
C SER A 615 27.66 22.30 6.79
N GLN A 616 28.00 22.08 8.05
CA GLN A 616 27.98 23.08 9.13
C GLN A 616 26.58 23.68 9.38
N LEU A 617 25.55 22.88 9.20
CA LEU A 617 24.14 23.31 9.33
C LEU A 617 23.65 23.18 10.77
N MET A 618 22.88 24.18 11.20
CA MET A 618 22.05 24.06 12.39
C MET A 618 20.74 23.33 12.03
N PRO A 619 20.02 22.73 13.00
CA PRO A 619 18.77 22.01 12.71
C PRO A 619 17.75 22.85 11.95
N GLU A 620 17.65 24.14 12.24
CA GLU A 620 16.70 25.08 11.60
C GLU A 620 17.04 25.35 10.11
N ASP A 621 18.32 25.31 9.75
CA ASP A 621 18.79 25.56 8.38
C ASP A 621 18.29 24.49 7.41
N LYS A 622 18.06 23.26 7.89
CA LYS A 622 17.61 22.14 7.04
C LYS A 622 16.28 22.46 6.36
N ALA A 623 15.32 22.98 7.10
CA ALA A 623 14.02 23.36 6.55
C ALA A 623 14.13 24.52 5.52
N THR A 624 15.03 25.46 5.77
CA THR A 624 15.29 26.58 4.85
C THR A 624 15.87 26.11 3.53
N ILE A 625 16.83 25.18 3.55
CA ILE A 625 17.43 24.61 2.33
C ILE A 625 16.37 23.84 1.51
N ILE A 626 15.46 23.13 2.18
CA ILE A 626 14.37 22.42 1.49
C ILE A 626 13.48 23.44 0.76
N LYS A 627 13.11 24.55 1.40
CA LYS A 627 12.34 25.62 0.77
C LYS A 627 13.05 26.23 -0.43
N GLU A 628 14.36 26.50 -0.31
CA GLU A 628 15.17 27.01 -1.42
C GLU A 628 15.14 26.04 -2.63
N LEU A 629 15.19 24.74 -2.39
CA LEU A 629 15.10 23.74 -3.46
C LEU A 629 13.70 23.71 -4.09
N GLN A 630 12.65 23.84 -3.27
CA GLN A 630 11.27 23.93 -3.75
C GLN A 630 11.01 25.20 -4.55
N GLU A 631 11.57 26.35 -4.15
CA GLU A 631 11.52 27.62 -4.89
C GLU A 631 12.20 27.55 -6.26
N GLN A 632 13.21 26.66 -6.40
CA GLN A 632 13.84 26.34 -7.69
C GLN A 632 12.97 25.43 -8.56
N GLY A 633 11.75 25.08 -8.11
CA GLY A 633 10.81 24.23 -8.83
C GLY A 633 11.06 22.73 -8.64
N LYS A 634 11.94 22.31 -7.71
CA LYS A 634 12.21 20.90 -7.41
C LYS A 634 11.12 20.29 -6.53
N LYS A 635 10.87 19.01 -6.74
CA LYS A 635 10.02 18.20 -5.87
C LYS A 635 10.89 17.41 -4.90
N VAL A 636 10.86 17.83 -3.64
CA VAL A 636 11.81 17.42 -2.62
C VAL A 636 11.23 16.36 -1.68
N ALA A 637 11.92 15.23 -1.52
CA ALA A 637 11.72 14.35 -0.38
C ALA A 637 12.83 14.58 0.66
N MET A 638 12.47 14.70 1.94
CA MET A 638 13.41 14.67 3.06
C MET A 638 13.42 13.28 3.71
N ILE A 639 14.62 12.72 3.92
CA ILE A 639 14.79 11.45 4.64
C ILE A 639 15.62 11.69 5.88
N GLY A 640 15.08 11.38 7.06
CA GLY A 640 15.71 11.58 8.36
C GLY A 640 15.21 10.60 9.43
N ASP A 641 15.79 10.69 10.65
CA ASP A 641 15.41 9.85 11.79
C ASP A 641 14.20 10.37 12.59
N GLY A 642 13.75 11.58 12.31
CA GLY A 642 12.54 12.19 12.82
C GLY A 642 12.66 13.03 14.08
N ILE A 643 13.70 12.89 14.91
CA ILE A 643 13.78 13.66 16.17
C ILE A 643 14.24 15.09 15.91
N ASN A 644 15.37 15.20 15.22
CA ASN A 644 16.00 16.49 14.92
C ASN A 644 15.52 17.07 13.59
N ASP A 645 14.90 16.25 12.76
CA ASP A 645 14.53 16.56 11.39
C ASP A 645 13.03 16.84 11.20
N ALA A 646 12.22 16.78 12.25
CA ALA A 646 10.77 16.97 12.18
C ALA A 646 10.36 18.24 11.40
N PRO A 647 10.96 19.43 11.61
CA PRO A 647 10.65 20.61 10.81
C PRO A 647 11.02 20.46 9.32
N ALA A 648 12.10 19.77 9.03
CA ALA A 648 12.55 19.50 7.65
C ALA A 648 11.65 18.48 6.96
N LEU A 649 11.27 17.40 7.67
CA LEU A 649 10.34 16.38 7.18
C LEU A 649 8.96 16.96 6.83
N THR A 650 8.42 17.84 7.68
CA THR A 650 7.12 18.49 7.44
C THR A 650 7.17 19.58 6.37
N THR A 651 8.34 20.16 6.10
CA THR A 651 8.52 21.21 5.07
C THR A 651 8.66 20.59 3.67
N ALA A 652 9.20 19.40 3.56
CA ALA A 652 9.40 18.72 2.28
C ALA A 652 8.05 18.39 1.60
N ASP A 653 8.07 18.20 0.26
CA ASP A 653 6.88 17.68 -0.46
C ASP A 653 6.51 16.27 0.01
N VAL A 654 7.50 15.48 0.46
CA VAL A 654 7.31 14.18 1.13
C VAL A 654 8.37 14.00 2.21
N GLY A 655 7.92 13.88 3.46
CA GLY A 655 8.78 13.48 4.57
C GLY A 655 8.86 11.96 4.69
N ILE A 656 10.07 11.41 4.77
CA ILE A 656 10.31 9.96 4.94
C ILE A 656 11.12 9.75 6.21
N ALA A 657 10.52 9.12 7.22
CA ALA A 657 11.21 8.77 8.47
C ALA A 657 11.81 7.37 8.38
N ILE A 658 13.03 7.20 8.89
CA ILE A 658 13.73 5.92 8.97
C ILE A 658 13.72 5.41 10.42
N GLY A 659 13.32 4.14 10.60
CA GLY A 659 13.35 3.45 11.89
C GLY A 659 12.15 3.79 12.77
N ALA A 660 11.15 2.93 12.81
CA ALA A 660 9.88 3.11 13.53
C ALA A 660 9.99 3.10 15.06
N GLY A 661 11.16 3.38 15.62
CA GLY A 661 11.37 3.32 17.09
C GLY A 661 10.87 4.53 17.87
N GLN A 662 10.38 5.59 17.22
CA GLN A 662 10.04 6.85 17.89
C GLN A 662 8.71 7.41 17.39
N ASP A 663 7.80 7.63 18.34
CA ASP A 663 6.45 8.13 18.06
C ASP A 663 6.46 9.48 17.31
N ILE A 664 7.45 10.36 17.59
CA ILE A 664 7.61 11.69 16.95
C ILE A 664 7.93 11.56 15.44
N ALA A 665 8.77 10.61 15.06
CA ALA A 665 9.10 10.35 13.66
C ALA A 665 7.87 9.88 12.87
N ILE A 666 7.06 9.02 13.50
CA ILE A 666 5.81 8.56 12.93
C ILE A 666 4.84 9.73 12.74
N GLU A 667 4.79 10.69 13.66
CA GLU A 667 3.85 11.81 13.58
C GLU A 667 4.21 12.82 12.48
N SER A 668 5.49 13.10 12.28
CA SER A 668 5.99 14.17 11.40
C SER A 668 6.20 13.77 9.94
N ALA A 669 6.34 12.47 9.62
CA ALA A 669 6.63 12.01 8.27
C ALA A 669 5.38 11.55 7.51
N ASP A 670 5.40 11.62 6.18
CA ASP A 670 4.40 11.11 5.25
C ASP A 670 4.55 9.62 4.98
N ILE A 671 5.79 9.15 4.97
CA ILE A 671 6.17 7.75 4.76
C ILE A 671 7.08 7.34 5.91
N VAL A 672 6.82 6.20 6.53
CA VAL A 672 7.63 5.65 7.61
C VAL A 672 8.22 4.32 7.16
N LEU A 673 9.54 4.21 7.26
CA LEU A 673 10.27 2.99 6.99
C LEU A 673 10.48 2.24 8.30
N MET A 674 9.92 1.05 8.42
CA MET A 674 10.04 0.22 9.62
C MET A 674 11.48 -0.23 9.87
N LYS A 675 12.25 -0.37 8.80
CA LYS A 675 13.66 -0.71 8.82
C LYS A 675 14.53 0.54 8.74
N SER A 676 15.71 0.43 9.32
CA SER A 676 16.72 1.47 9.17
C SER A 676 17.54 1.32 7.86
N ASP A 677 16.83 1.17 6.71
CA ASP A 677 17.45 0.94 5.41
C ASP A 677 16.95 1.90 4.33
N LEU A 678 17.88 2.66 3.74
CA LEU A 678 17.60 3.60 2.66
C LEU A 678 17.08 2.96 1.36
N ASN A 679 17.33 1.67 1.12
CA ASN A 679 16.78 0.96 -0.03
C ASN A 679 15.24 0.88 0.00
N ASP A 680 14.64 0.93 1.19
CA ASP A 680 13.21 0.93 1.33
C ASP A 680 12.61 2.28 0.88
N ALA A 681 13.32 3.40 1.04
CA ALA A 681 12.94 4.68 0.45
C ALA A 681 12.96 4.64 -1.09
N VAL A 682 14.00 4.03 -1.68
CA VAL A 682 14.05 3.80 -3.13
C VAL A 682 12.88 2.94 -3.60
N THR A 683 12.53 1.91 -2.81
CA THR A 683 11.42 1.01 -3.08
C THR A 683 10.08 1.75 -2.99
N ALA A 684 9.91 2.64 -2.00
CA ALA A 684 8.73 3.48 -1.82
C ALA A 684 8.47 4.36 -3.07
N VAL A 685 9.51 5.05 -3.56
CA VAL A 685 9.39 5.89 -4.76
C VAL A 685 9.08 5.06 -6.01
N LYS A 686 9.74 3.92 -6.21
CA LYS A 686 9.47 3.02 -7.34
C LYS A 686 8.06 2.45 -7.30
N LEU A 687 7.58 2.06 -6.12
CA LEU A 687 6.22 1.56 -5.93
C LEU A 687 5.20 2.66 -6.21
N SER A 688 5.42 3.88 -5.70
CA SER A 688 4.59 5.05 -5.99
C SER A 688 4.47 5.31 -7.50
N ARG A 689 5.60 5.32 -8.23
CA ARG A 689 5.61 5.44 -9.69
C ARG A 689 4.81 4.34 -10.39
N SER A 690 4.90 3.10 -9.89
CA SER A 690 4.15 1.96 -10.43
C SER A 690 2.65 2.09 -10.17
N VAL A 691 2.27 2.55 -8.98
CA VAL A 691 0.87 2.81 -8.61
C VAL A 691 0.28 3.92 -9.48
N MET A 692 1.01 5.04 -9.64
CA MET A 692 0.54 6.16 -10.47
C MET A 692 0.43 5.79 -11.95
N LYS A 693 1.36 4.97 -12.47
CA LYS A 693 1.23 4.42 -13.82
C LYS A 693 -0.01 3.55 -13.94
N ASN A 694 -0.27 2.68 -12.96
CA ASN A 694 -1.44 1.81 -12.94
C ASN A 694 -2.75 2.62 -12.88
N ILE A 695 -2.80 3.69 -12.07
CA ILE A 695 -3.94 4.60 -12.01
C ILE A 695 -4.19 5.26 -13.38
N LYS A 696 -3.15 5.78 -14.03
CA LYS A 696 -3.26 6.39 -15.36
C LYS A 696 -3.76 5.39 -16.41
N GLU A 697 -3.25 4.16 -16.40
CA GLU A 697 -3.73 3.06 -17.25
C GLU A 697 -5.22 2.75 -16.99
N ASN A 698 -5.62 2.64 -15.72
CA ASN A 698 -7.00 2.38 -15.33
C ASN A 698 -7.94 3.50 -15.78
N LEU A 699 -7.57 4.76 -15.59
CA LEU A 699 -8.35 5.92 -16.03
C LEU A 699 -8.48 5.97 -17.56
N PHE A 700 -7.40 5.69 -18.27
CA PHE A 700 -7.42 5.60 -19.74
C PHE A 700 -8.42 4.55 -20.23
N TRP A 701 -8.33 3.33 -19.70
CA TRP A 701 -9.25 2.25 -20.09
C TRP A 701 -10.69 2.53 -19.67
N ALA A 702 -10.91 3.16 -18.51
CA ALA A 702 -12.23 3.52 -18.03
C ALA A 702 -12.92 4.59 -18.89
N LEU A 703 -12.19 5.43 -19.60
CA LEU A 703 -12.72 6.51 -20.43
C LEU A 703 -12.80 6.14 -21.92
N ILE A 704 -11.81 5.42 -22.45
CA ILE A 704 -11.70 5.20 -23.90
C ILE A 704 -12.87 4.39 -24.47
N TYR A 705 -13.34 3.35 -23.75
CA TYR A 705 -14.45 2.54 -24.23
C TYR A 705 -15.76 3.35 -24.27
N ASN A 706 -15.98 4.27 -23.31
CA ASN A 706 -17.12 5.19 -23.32
C ASN A 706 -17.02 6.18 -24.48
N SER A 707 -15.83 6.75 -24.71
CA SER A 707 -15.59 7.70 -25.79
C SER A 707 -15.84 7.11 -27.18
N LEU A 708 -15.51 5.82 -27.37
CA LEU A 708 -15.78 5.10 -28.62
C LEU A 708 -17.21 4.54 -28.68
N GLY A 709 -17.74 4.10 -27.56
CA GLY A 709 -19.02 3.45 -27.47
C GLY A 709 -20.21 4.39 -27.57
N ILE A 710 -20.13 5.61 -27.02
CA ILE A 710 -21.22 6.59 -27.06
C ILE A 710 -21.58 7.00 -28.50
N PRO A 711 -20.68 7.38 -29.40
CA PRO A 711 -21.01 7.66 -30.80
C PRO A 711 -21.62 6.45 -31.53
N LEU A 712 -21.11 5.23 -31.26
CA LEU A 712 -21.64 4.02 -31.84
C LEU A 712 -23.08 3.75 -31.34
N ALA A 713 -23.33 3.92 -30.04
CA ALA A 713 -24.65 3.76 -29.42
C ALA A 713 -25.64 4.83 -29.89
N ALA A 714 -25.18 6.07 -30.07
CA ALA A 714 -25.99 7.16 -30.63
C ALA A 714 -26.35 6.93 -32.11
N GLY A 715 -25.78 5.92 -32.76
CA GLY A 715 -26.06 5.60 -34.16
C GLY A 715 -25.32 6.45 -35.18
N VAL A 716 -24.24 7.17 -34.80
CA VAL A 716 -23.48 8.03 -35.75
C VAL A 716 -23.03 7.24 -36.99
N PHE A 717 -22.67 5.97 -36.84
CA PHE A 717 -22.23 5.11 -37.94
C PHE A 717 -23.36 4.33 -38.63
N TYR A 718 -24.61 4.50 -38.20
CA TYR A 718 -25.73 3.74 -38.76
C TYR A 718 -26.03 4.14 -40.21
N GLY A 719 -26.02 5.46 -40.50
CA GLY A 719 -26.25 5.95 -41.85
C GLY A 719 -25.19 5.51 -42.88
N LEU A 720 -23.91 5.34 -42.43
CA LEU A 720 -22.80 4.98 -43.34
C LEU A 720 -22.55 3.47 -43.40
N LEU A 721 -22.64 2.78 -42.28
CA LEU A 721 -22.21 1.38 -42.11
C LEU A 721 -23.33 0.42 -41.70
N GLY A 722 -24.51 0.93 -41.39
CA GLY A 722 -25.61 0.14 -40.86
C GLY A 722 -25.39 -0.34 -39.41
N TRP A 723 -24.31 0.10 -38.75
CA TRP A 723 -23.91 -0.36 -37.42
C TRP A 723 -24.80 0.29 -36.37
N LYS A 724 -25.42 -0.57 -35.55
CA LYS A 724 -26.16 -0.16 -34.37
C LYS A 724 -25.70 -0.97 -33.17
N LEU A 725 -25.58 -0.35 -32.03
CA LEU A 725 -25.25 -1.03 -30.78
C LEU A 725 -26.54 -1.48 -30.07
N ASN A 726 -26.64 -2.76 -29.77
CA ASN A 726 -27.70 -3.24 -28.89
C ASN A 726 -27.35 -2.90 -27.43
N PRO A 727 -28.29 -2.39 -26.62
CA PRO A 727 -28.06 -2.07 -25.20
C PRO A 727 -27.45 -3.19 -24.38
N MET A 728 -27.73 -4.45 -24.75
CA MET A 728 -27.18 -5.65 -24.14
C MET A 728 -25.65 -5.71 -24.22
N PHE A 729 -25.08 -5.43 -25.41
CA PHE A 729 -23.62 -5.40 -25.58
C PHE A 729 -22.98 -4.23 -24.82
N GLY A 730 -23.69 -3.10 -24.72
CA GLY A 730 -23.28 -1.97 -23.88
C GLY A 730 -23.16 -2.36 -22.42
N ALA A 731 -24.16 -3.06 -21.86
CA ALA A 731 -24.16 -3.51 -20.47
C ALA A 731 -23.08 -4.56 -20.20
N ALA A 732 -22.82 -5.47 -21.16
CA ALA A 732 -21.75 -6.46 -21.05
C ALA A 732 -20.36 -5.80 -21.06
N ALA A 733 -20.12 -4.87 -21.98
CA ALA A 733 -18.85 -4.12 -22.08
C ALA A 733 -18.55 -3.33 -20.80
N MET A 734 -19.56 -2.69 -20.22
CA MET A 734 -19.48 -1.97 -18.97
C MET A 734 -19.07 -2.88 -17.81
N SER A 735 -19.69 -4.06 -17.70
CA SER A 735 -19.34 -5.05 -16.66
C SER A 735 -17.90 -5.54 -16.80
N LEU A 736 -17.45 -5.80 -18.01
CA LEU A 736 -16.08 -6.24 -18.32
C LEU A 736 -15.05 -5.17 -18.02
N SER A 737 -15.35 -3.90 -18.29
CA SER A 737 -14.46 -2.77 -17.99
C SER A 737 -14.09 -2.69 -16.50
N SER A 738 -15.06 -2.88 -15.60
CA SER A 738 -14.80 -2.89 -14.15
C SER A 738 -13.88 -4.05 -13.75
N VAL A 739 -14.04 -5.22 -14.36
CA VAL A 739 -13.16 -6.38 -14.12
C VAL A 739 -11.73 -6.09 -14.60
N CYS A 740 -11.59 -5.48 -15.79
CA CYS A 740 -10.28 -5.11 -16.34
C CYS A 740 -9.52 -4.15 -15.42
N VAL A 741 -10.19 -3.09 -14.94
CA VAL A 741 -9.59 -2.10 -14.03
C VAL A 741 -9.10 -2.75 -12.74
N VAL A 742 -9.93 -3.59 -12.10
CA VAL A 742 -9.53 -4.26 -10.86
C VAL A 742 -8.41 -5.28 -11.11
N THR A 743 -8.47 -6.04 -12.20
CA THR A 743 -7.42 -7.01 -12.54
C THR A 743 -6.09 -6.30 -12.79
N ASN A 744 -6.12 -5.14 -13.47
CA ASN A 744 -4.93 -4.33 -13.67
C ASN A 744 -4.37 -3.79 -12.33
N ALA A 745 -5.24 -3.34 -11.42
CA ALA A 745 -4.81 -2.91 -10.09
C ALA A 745 -4.17 -4.06 -9.28
N LEU A 746 -4.75 -5.26 -9.32
CA LEU A 746 -4.20 -6.45 -8.65
C LEU A 746 -2.81 -6.85 -9.19
N ARG A 747 -2.43 -6.42 -10.40
CA ARG A 747 -1.09 -6.63 -10.96
C ARG A 747 0.00 -5.98 -10.10
N LEU A 748 -0.33 -4.96 -9.31
CA LEU A 748 0.59 -4.34 -8.35
C LEU A 748 1.07 -5.32 -7.26
N ASN A 749 0.32 -6.38 -6.95
CA ASN A 749 0.79 -7.44 -6.05
C ASN A 749 2.03 -8.17 -6.56
N LEU A 750 2.28 -8.12 -7.88
CA LEU A 750 3.46 -8.71 -8.52
C LEU A 750 4.69 -7.79 -8.47
N PHE A 751 4.54 -6.58 -7.90
CA PHE A 751 5.66 -5.67 -7.72
C PHE A 751 6.69 -6.30 -6.78
N LYS A 752 7.96 -6.25 -7.18
CA LYS A 752 9.09 -6.79 -6.44
C LYS A 752 10.01 -5.65 -5.98
N SER A 753 10.48 -5.73 -4.76
CA SER A 753 11.48 -4.80 -4.24
C SER A 753 12.81 -4.94 -5.00
N SER A 754 13.68 -3.93 -4.87
CA SER A 754 15.03 -4.00 -5.47
C SER A 754 15.84 -5.17 -4.93
N ARG A 755 15.61 -5.56 -3.66
CA ARG A 755 16.25 -6.72 -3.01
C ARG A 755 15.75 -8.05 -3.58
N GLU A 756 14.44 -8.24 -3.70
CA GLU A 756 13.86 -9.46 -4.29
C GLU A 756 14.31 -9.64 -5.74
N ASN A 757 14.44 -8.55 -6.50
CA ASN A 757 14.97 -8.60 -7.85
C ASN A 757 16.45 -8.98 -7.90
N LYS A 758 17.25 -8.60 -6.89
CA LYS A 758 18.66 -9.02 -6.77
C LYS A 758 18.78 -10.47 -6.31
N ALA A 759 18.01 -10.89 -5.31
CA ALA A 759 17.97 -12.26 -4.86
C ALA A 759 17.58 -13.20 -6.02
N ALA A 760 16.53 -12.85 -6.78
CA ALA A 760 16.13 -13.59 -7.96
C ALA A 760 17.18 -13.55 -9.10
N LYS A 761 17.96 -12.47 -9.23
CA LYS A 761 19.09 -12.39 -10.18
C LYS A 761 20.34 -13.12 -9.65
N ALA A 762 20.59 -13.08 -8.35
CA ALA A 762 21.69 -13.82 -7.73
C ALA A 762 21.43 -15.32 -7.82
N GLU A 763 20.19 -15.78 -7.65
CA GLU A 763 19.79 -17.17 -7.91
C GLU A 763 19.98 -17.58 -9.39
N ILE A 764 19.91 -16.62 -10.32
CA ILE A 764 20.14 -16.85 -11.76
C ILE A 764 21.66 -16.79 -12.10
N ASN A 765 22.47 -16.08 -11.30
CA ASN A 765 23.89 -15.79 -11.57
C ASN A 765 24.86 -16.44 -10.56
N THR A 766 24.51 -17.53 -9.91
CA THR A 766 25.48 -18.26 -9.07
C THR A 766 26.56 -18.93 -9.93
N LYS A 767 27.47 -18.12 -10.45
CA LYS A 767 28.84 -18.54 -10.65
C LYS A 767 29.53 -18.46 -9.28
N THR A 768 29.91 -19.61 -8.73
CA THR A 768 30.79 -19.64 -7.55
C THR A 768 32.14 -19.07 -7.92
N GLU A 769 32.89 -18.57 -6.93
CA GLU A 769 34.29 -18.15 -7.07
C GLU A 769 35.21 -19.18 -7.74
N ASP A 770 34.78 -20.46 -7.80
CA ASP A 770 35.48 -21.57 -8.48
C ASP A 770 35.03 -21.84 -9.93
N GLY A 771 34.20 -20.97 -10.55
CA GLY A 771 33.82 -21.10 -11.96
C GLY A 771 32.80 -22.23 -12.27
N LYS A 772 32.23 -22.91 -11.28
CA LYS A 772 31.27 -24.01 -11.43
C LYS A 772 29.85 -23.45 -11.62
N MET A 773 29.08 -24.02 -12.56
CA MET A 773 27.67 -23.67 -12.76
C MET A 773 26.78 -24.44 -11.80
N LYS A 774 25.81 -23.77 -11.15
CA LYS A 774 24.77 -24.42 -10.34
C LYS A 774 23.42 -24.36 -11.05
N LYS A 775 22.68 -25.46 -11.03
CA LYS A 775 21.31 -25.57 -11.53
C LYS A 775 20.40 -26.16 -10.47
N VAL A 776 19.14 -25.76 -10.47
CA VAL A 776 18.10 -26.29 -9.57
C VAL A 776 17.04 -26.99 -10.41
N MET A 777 16.86 -28.29 -10.19
CA MET A 777 15.90 -29.14 -10.90
C MET A 777 14.71 -29.44 -9.97
N LYS A 778 13.50 -29.04 -10.36
CA LYS A 778 12.26 -29.42 -9.66
C LYS A 778 11.79 -30.79 -10.08
N ILE A 779 11.60 -31.70 -9.10
CA ILE A 779 11.28 -33.11 -9.32
C ILE A 779 9.99 -33.47 -8.60
N ASP A 780 9.06 -34.08 -9.31
CA ASP A 780 7.82 -34.61 -8.77
C ASP A 780 7.87 -36.13 -8.65
N GLY A 781 7.19 -36.68 -7.64
CA GLY A 781 7.18 -38.16 -7.40
C GLY A 781 8.14 -38.64 -6.34
N MET A 782 8.98 -37.81 -5.73
CA MET A 782 9.80 -38.18 -4.57
C MET A 782 8.93 -38.18 -3.31
N MET A 783 8.90 -39.31 -2.58
CA MET A 783 8.10 -39.49 -1.37
C MET A 783 8.88 -39.88 -0.11
N CYS A 784 10.15 -40.27 -0.24
CA CYS A 784 10.98 -40.74 0.88
C CYS A 784 12.48 -40.55 0.60
N SER A 785 13.30 -40.76 1.62
CA SER A 785 14.75 -40.65 1.54
C SER A 785 15.41 -41.66 0.54
N HIS A 786 14.76 -42.77 0.26
CA HIS A 786 15.21 -43.71 -0.78
C HIS A 786 15.07 -43.07 -2.18
N CYS A 787 14.00 -42.30 -2.42
CA CYS A 787 13.78 -41.60 -3.67
C CYS A 787 14.86 -40.53 -3.90
N THR A 788 15.17 -39.73 -2.87
CA THR A 788 16.24 -38.73 -2.98
C THR A 788 17.60 -39.36 -3.23
N GLY A 789 17.91 -40.48 -2.54
CA GLY A 789 19.14 -41.25 -2.76
C GLY A 789 19.26 -41.78 -4.19
N THR A 790 18.15 -42.24 -4.78
CA THR A 790 18.15 -42.73 -6.17
C THR A 790 18.42 -41.57 -7.14
N VAL A 791 17.74 -40.41 -6.97
CA VAL A 791 17.93 -39.25 -7.83
C VAL A 791 19.35 -38.70 -7.70
N THR A 792 19.89 -38.61 -6.46
CA THR A 792 21.27 -38.16 -6.22
C THR A 792 22.26 -39.10 -6.94
N LYS A 793 22.05 -40.40 -6.86
CA LYS A 793 22.94 -41.41 -7.49
C LYS A 793 22.94 -41.31 -9.01
N VAL A 794 21.77 -41.12 -9.62
CA VAL A 794 21.61 -41.02 -11.07
C VAL A 794 22.20 -39.72 -11.63
N LEU A 795 22.03 -38.62 -10.91
CA LEU A 795 22.60 -37.31 -11.31
C LEU A 795 24.13 -37.32 -11.14
N ASN A 796 24.66 -37.87 -10.04
CA ASN A 796 26.10 -37.95 -9.79
C ASN A 796 26.80 -39.00 -10.68
N ALA A 797 26.09 -39.88 -11.36
CA ALA A 797 26.64 -40.76 -12.37
C ALA A 797 26.99 -40.05 -13.69
N ILE A 798 26.53 -38.82 -13.88
CA ILE A 798 26.84 -38.00 -15.05
C ILE A 798 28.18 -37.30 -14.80
N ASP A 799 29.15 -37.50 -15.67
CA ASP A 799 30.48 -36.92 -15.58
C ASP A 799 30.47 -35.40 -15.49
N GLY A 800 31.06 -34.85 -14.42
CA GLY A 800 31.09 -33.41 -14.12
C GLY A 800 29.83 -32.87 -13.45
N VAL A 801 28.98 -33.74 -12.89
CA VAL A 801 27.75 -33.35 -12.16
C VAL A 801 27.88 -33.78 -10.70
N THR A 802 27.62 -32.88 -9.79
CA THR A 802 27.44 -33.14 -8.36
C THR A 802 26.07 -32.63 -7.93
N ALA A 803 25.23 -33.53 -7.42
CA ALA A 803 23.85 -33.17 -7.04
C ALA A 803 23.58 -33.47 -5.57
N ASP A 804 22.94 -32.55 -4.90
CA ASP A 804 22.33 -32.71 -3.57
C ASP A 804 20.80 -32.59 -3.71
N VAL A 805 20.06 -33.55 -3.17
CA VAL A 805 18.61 -33.68 -3.40
C VAL A 805 17.83 -33.50 -2.10
N SER A 806 17.04 -32.45 -2.03
CA SER A 806 16.14 -32.16 -0.92
C SER A 806 14.75 -32.75 -1.15
N LEU A 807 14.27 -33.56 -0.20
CA LEU A 807 12.90 -34.08 -0.22
C LEU A 807 11.90 -33.00 0.15
N GLU A 808 12.27 -32.11 1.05
CA GLU A 808 11.42 -31.02 1.59
C GLU A 808 11.12 -30.00 0.51
N ASP A 809 12.12 -29.59 -0.27
CA ASP A 809 11.98 -28.64 -1.38
C ASP A 809 11.50 -29.29 -2.68
N LYS A 810 11.51 -30.63 -2.75
CA LYS A 810 11.26 -31.41 -3.97
C LYS A 810 12.17 -30.98 -5.13
N CYS A 811 13.42 -30.67 -4.82
CA CYS A 811 14.41 -30.15 -5.75
C CYS A 811 15.74 -30.91 -5.66
N ALA A 812 16.46 -31.00 -6.80
CA ALA A 812 17.87 -31.36 -6.85
C ALA A 812 18.71 -30.10 -7.10
N TYR A 813 19.68 -29.84 -6.24
CA TYR A 813 20.67 -28.77 -6.37
C TYR A 813 21.89 -29.36 -7.07
N ILE A 814 22.12 -28.96 -8.32
CA ILE A 814 23.11 -29.57 -9.22
C ILE A 814 24.26 -28.60 -9.41
N THR A 815 25.46 -29.04 -9.12
CA THR A 815 26.72 -28.30 -9.38
C THR A 815 27.41 -28.96 -10.59
N LEU A 816 27.76 -28.15 -11.60
CA LEU A 816 28.34 -28.59 -12.85
C LEU A 816 29.80 -28.13 -12.97
N ASP A 817 30.73 -29.06 -13.15
CA ASP A 817 32.15 -28.78 -13.43
C ASP A 817 32.40 -28.49 -14.91
N LYS A 818 31.46 -28.90 -15.78
CA LYS A 818 31.43 -28.64 -17.23
C LYS A 818 30.00 -28.40 -17.71
N ASN A 819 29.83 -27.79 -18.86
CA ASN A 819 28.50 -27.51 -19.41
C ASN A 819 27.80 -28.83 -19.79
N VAL A 820 26.75 -29.19 -19.06
CA VAL A 820 25.88 -30.35 -19.33
C VAL A 820 24.50 -29.82 -19.75
N ALA A 821 23.97 -30.34 -20.87
CA ALA A 821 22.67 -29.91 -21.37
C ALA A 821 21.53 -30.37 -20.44
N ASP A 822 20.51 -29.51 -20.32
CA ASP A 822 19.35 -29.74 -19.43
C ASP A 822 18.56 -30.99 -19.83
N GLU A 823 18.58 -31.35 -21.11
CA GLU A 823 17.94 -32.57 -21.60
C GLU A 823 18.61 -33.85 -21.05
N VAL A 824 19.93 -33.85 -20.87
CA VAL A 824 20.68 -34.98 -20.32
C VAL A 824 20.35 -35.17 -18.84
N LEU A 825 20.32 -34.07 -18.07
CA LEU A 825 19.95 -34.07 -16.66
C LEU A 825 18.49 -34.52 -16.46
N SER A 826 17.58 -33.96 -17.27
CA SER A 826 16.14 -34.27 -17.23
C SER A 826 15.87 -35.73 -17.61
N LYS A 827 16.55 -36.24 -18.64
CA LYS A 827 16.42 -37.64 -19.07
C LYS A 827 16.87 -38.64 -18.00
N ALA A 828 18.00 -38.39 -17.38
CA ALA A 828 18.53 -39.24 -16.31
C ALA A 828 17.54 -39.41 -15.14
N VAL A 829 16.88 -38.31 -14.71
CA VAL A 829 15.89 -38.34 -13.64
C VAL A 829 14.57 -38.98 -14.10
N THR A 830 14.20 -38.79 -15.36
CA THR A 830 12.96 -39.35 -15.93
C THR A 830 13.13 -40.88 -16.13
N ASP A 831 14.29 -41.35 -16.60
CA ASP A 831 14.60 -42.76 -16.77
C ASP A 831 14.66 -43.50 -15.40
N ALA A 832 14.93 -42.75 -14.30
CA ALA A 832 14.84 -43.25 -12.93
C ALA A 832 13.40 -43.29 -12.38
N GLY A 833 12.39 -42.91 -13.17
CA GLY A 833 10.98 -43.02 -12.81
C GLY A 833 10.38 -41.77 -12.13
N TYR A 834 11.07 -40.63 -12.16
CA TYR A 834 10.61 -39.38 -11.57
C TYR A 834 10.29 -38.33 -12.64
N LYS A 835 9.37 -37.42 -12.34
CA LYS A 835 8.94 -36.41 -13.29
C LYS A 835 9.64 -35.07 -13.05
N VAL A 836 10.40 -34.58 -14.02
CA VAL A 836 11.04 -33.26 -13.96
C VAL A 836 10.01 -32.18 -14.37
N LYS A 837 9.80 -31.17 -13.50
CA LYS A 837 8.90 -30.04 -13.77
C LYS A 837 9.60 -28.83 -14.40
N GLY A 838 10.91 -28.75 -14.28
CA GLY A 838 11.74 -27.71 -14.87
C GLY A 838 13.13 -27.67 -14.24
N ILE A 839 14.07 -27.13 -15.01
CA ILE A 839 15.46 -26.87 -14.59
C ILE A 839 15.68 -25.35 -14.70
N LYS A 840 16.29 -24.78 -13.69
CA LYS A 840 16.63 -23.35 -13.64
C LYS A 840 18.11 -23.18 -13.36
#